data_2d1d5e9e6fc8ede29ea467b27b06f9e3
#
_entry.id   2d1d5e9e6fc8ede29ea467b27b06f9e3
#
_cell.length_a   1.000
_cell.length_b   1.000
_cell.length_c   1.000
_cell.angle_alpha   90.00
_cell.angle_beta   90.00
_cell.angle_gamma   90.00
#
_symmetry.space_group_name_H-M   'P 1'
#
loop_
_entity.id
_entity.type
_entity.pdbx_description
1 polymer ?
#
loop_
_entity_poly.entity_id
_entity_poly.type
_entity_poly.pdbx_seq_one_letter_code
_entity_poly.pdbx_strand_id
1 'polypeptide(L)'
;MIRHCAKAICFAIVAGTAAGLPFVVGRPPEEIVRWADPGLADSEKVAFLAGNLTDEDRITLTSALAASGHPGVVLFDSHDSETPTEVFLKEFRPARVIPVGAFPQGISNLEERLHCKTVAAQAWQPGQSGGLWQALLSSPRKLVICPAEPRGLLLQAACLAGAMKAPLLVDHGRPEDAGDLQRCLRDWPIQDVYLVGRAGSASDRSSRRFHHLKDEDSVSAAYLHQIGRSGPVKTLVIANPDDNRPGRGNMSALAPMIALKKHALLLLTNAGGDNVEALVNQAAQKPLLKSASWVILVGNLQAIPMQRRPNPMPEGKDRAIDTEPLTPHGKELYSYAVGRLFHDDINVVALMLARPGLWRHASAPFKALVVSNPGGSLPLLETFSRNTASELANAGYDTTALFGHEARRNQIRKLLPQQTIFLWEGHHSTLVREYEVPDWTEPLRPSLIFLQSCLALTEAEALPFLRRGACGIIGSSSRTYSASGGALALAYCDALLYDHLSVGESLRQAKNYMVAFTLLKEKRLGSGARLGGSTIRSAWAFTLWGDPTLRLPVPSPPEHALPRVRHQVEGNVIRILLPESAHEKATSGHYQTQMWANARLGGLLTAQAEERKLRPLVFADVYLPQVPPGKTPHLHGHLPGKNWVFCWDERRRCGALLAAPREKDRELRFHVRWD
;
A
#
# COMPACT_ATOMS: atom_id res chain seq x y z
N MET A 1 -6.97 34.28 29.83
CA MET A 1 -6.30 33.52 30.89
C MET A 1 -7.19 32.47 31.56
N ILE A 2 -8.51 32.67 31.67
CA ILE A 2 -9.43 31.75 32.39
C ILE A 2 -9.76 30.45 31.58
N ARG A 3 -9.65 30.44 30.28
CA ARG A 3 -9.94 29.26 29.43
C ARG A 3 -8.85 28.19 29.41
N HIS A 4 -7.63 28.49 29.86
CA HIS A 4 -6.51 27.55 29.84
C HIS A 4 -6.41 26.71 31.14
N CYS A 5 -6.93 27.20 32.25
CA CYS A 5 -6.88 26.46 33.51
C CYS A 5 -7.89 25.30 33.62
N ALA A 6 -9.03 25.38 32.93
CA ALA A 6 -10.05 24.33 32.98
C ALA A 6 -9.65 23.05 32.25
N LYS A 7 -8.71 23.15 31.28
CA LYS A 7 -8.22 21.99 30.53
C LYS A 7 -7.14 21.17 31.25
N ALA A 8 -6.42 21.78 32.18
CA ALA A 8 -5.36 21.11 32.96
C ALA A 8 -5.90 20.20 34.09
N ILE A 9 -7.11 20.46 34.56
CA ILE A 9 -7.66 19.74 35.73
C ILE A 9 -8.13 18.32 35.42
N CYS A 10 -8.49 18.03 34.17
CA CYS A 10 -8.98 16.69 33.78
C CYS A 10 -7.91 15.59 33.80
N PHE A 11 -6.64 15.93 33.75
CA PHE A 11 -5.53 14.96 33.63
C PHE A 11 -4.72 14.75 34.92
N ALA A 12 -4.89 15.60 35.92
CA ALA A 12 -4.05 15.60 37.13
C ALA A 12 -4.28 14.43 38.09
N ILE A 13 -5.29 13.56 37.88
CA ILE A 13 -5.68 12.55 38.87
C ILE A 13 -4.97 11.19 38.68
N VAL A 14 -4.28 10.98 37.59
CA VAL A 14 -3.63 9.68 37.31
C VAL A 14 -2.15 9.65 37.69
N ALA A 15 -1.51 10.79 37.90
CA ALA A 15 -0.08 10.88 38.16
C ALA A 15 0.40 10.60 39.57
N GLY A 16 -0.43 10.18 40.46
CA GLY A 16 -0.04 9.99 41.86
C GLY A 16 -0.63 8.74 42.47
N THR A 17 -0.03 7.59 42.31
CA THR A 17 0.11 6.60 43.40
C THR A 17 0.72 5.30 42.85
N ALA A 18 1.98 5.13 43.05
CA ALA A 18 2.64 3.83 43.04
C ALA A 18 2.38 3.09 44.37
N ALA A 19 1.14 2.85 44.72
CA ALA A 19 0.78 2.02 45.87
C ALA A 19 -0.58 1.42 45.57
N GLY A 20 -0.60 0.18 45.14
CA GLY A 20 -1.59 -0.89 45.26
C GLY A 20 -3.06 -0.58 45.50
N LEU A 21 -3.61 0.52 45.00
CA LEU A 21 -5.03 0.81 45.06
C LEU A 21 -5.70 0.39 43.76
N PRO A 22 -6.86 -0.26 43.82
CA PRO A 22 -7.63 -0.58 42.63
C PRO A 22 -7.93 0.72 41.89
N PHE A 23 -7.47 0.83 40.65
CA PHE A 23 -7.80 1.93 39.76
C PHE A 23 -9.32 2.07 39.71
N VAL A 24 -9.86 3.15 40.17
CA VAL A 24 -11.27 3.47 40.00
C VAL A 24 -11.47 3.77 38.51
N VAL A 25 -11.89 2.77 37.79
CA VAL A 25 -12.47 2.93 36.46
C VAL A 25 -13.77 3.69 36.64
N GLY A 26 -13.75 4.97 36.46
CA GLY A 26 -15.00 5.70 36.66
C GLY A 26 -14.81 7.20 36.64
N ARG A 27 -14.28 7.76 35.55
CA ARG A 27 -14.66 9.13 35.24
C ARG A 27 -16.00 9.10 34.51
N PRO A 28 -16.86 10.08 34.81
CA PRO A 28 -18.11 10.22 34.05
C PRO A 28 -17.80 10.29 32.57
N PRO A 29 -18.58 9.64 31.71
CA PRO A 29 -18.42 9.67 30.27
C PRO A 29 -18.25 11.08 29.68
N GLU A 30 -18.86 12.07 30.30
CA GLU A 30 -18.78 13.48 29.92
C GLU A 30 -17.37 14.08 30.03
N GLU A 31 -16.52 13.66 30.96
CA GLU A 31 -15.16 14.15 31.09
C GLU A 31 -14.24 13.50 30.03
N ILE A 32 -14.52 12.27 29.65
CA ILE A 32 -13.79 11.54 28.61
C ILE A 32 -14.21 12.02 27.23
N VAL A 33 -15.49 12.29 27.05
CA VAL A 33 -16.05 12.82 25.80
C VAL A 33 -15.54 14.23 25.48
N ARG A 34 -15.32 15.06 26.49
CA ARG A 34 -14.73 16.40 26.31
C ARG A 34 -13.30 16.37 25.78
N TRP A 35 -12.62 15.26 25.99
CA TRP A 35 -11.28 15.06 25.44
C TRP A 35 -11.29 14.70 23.95
N ALA A 36 -12.31 13.99 23.50
CA ALA A 36 -12.56 13.67 22.10
C ALA A 36 -13.36 14.76 21.36
N ASP A 37 -13.50 15.97 21.97
CA ASP A 37 -14.25 17.09 21.42
C ASP A 37 -13.81 17.37 19.96
N PRO A 38 -14.73 17.35 18.99
CA PRO A 38 -14.45 17.63 17.60
C PRO A 38 -13.74 18.99 17.36
N GLY A 39 -13.90 19.97 18.24
CA GLY A 39 -13.16 21.21 18.20
C GLY A 39 -11.64 21.10 18.32
N LEU A 40 -11.14 19.94 18.73
CA LEU A 40 -9.71 19.59 18.70
C LEU A 40 -9.30 18.91 17.38
N ALA A 41 -10.26 18.43 16.60
CA ALA A 41 -10.05 17.51 15.50
C ALA A 41 -9.45 18.18 14.25
N ASP A 42 -9.84 19.40 13.95
CA ASP A 42 -9.53 19.99 12.63
C ASP A 42 -8.19 20.72 12.55
N SER A 43 -7.52 21.02 13.67
CA SER A 43 -6.28 21.81 13.68
C SER A 43 -5.10 21.20 14.42
N GLU A 44 -5.30 20.22 15.28
CA GLU A 44 -4.22 19.66 16.10
C GLU A 44 -3.78 18.29 15.60
N LYS A 45 -2.52 18.15 15.19
CA LYS A 45 -1.88 16.85 14.95
C LYS A 45 -1.68 16.13 16.28
N VAL A 46 -2.23 14.94 16.44
CA VAL A 46 -2.09 14.12 17.63
C VAL A 46 -1.47 12.78 17.30
N ALA A 47 -0.55 12.30 18.13
CA ALA A 47 -0.02 10.96 18.07
C ALA A 47 -0.52 10.14 19.27
N PHE A 48 -1.19 9.02 19.00
CA PHE A 48 -1.53 8.03 20.01
C PHE A 48 -0.42 7.00 20.07
N LEU A 49 0.18 6.84 21.24
CA LEU A 49 1.24 5.87 21.47
C LEU A 49 0.71 4.74 22.35
N ALA A 50 0.57 3.57 21.76
CA ALA A 50 0.04 2.39 22.42
C ALA A 50 1.16 1.57 23.06
N GLY A 51 1.09 1.35 24.39
CA GLY A 51 2.03 0.53 25.15
C GLY A 51 1.34 -0.68 25.75
N ASN A 52 1.94 -1.85 25.65
CA ASN A 52 1.55 -3.11 26.28
C ASN A 52 0.04 -3.42 26.25
N LEU A 53 -0.59 -3.24 25.09
CA LEU A 53 -1.99 -3.58 24.86
C LEU A 53 -2.16 -5.06 24.52
N THR A 54 -3.28 -5.63 24.94
CA THR A 54 -3.73 -6.94 24.44
C THR A 54 -4.02 -6.86 22.95
N ASP A 55 -4.16 -8.00 22.28
CA ASP A 55 -4.53 -8.06 20.87
C ASP A 55 -5.91 -7.41 20.62
N GLU A 56 -6.87 -7.70 21.46
CA GLU A 56 -8.23 -7.13 21.42
C GLU A 56 -8.22 -5.61 21.60
N ASP A 57 -7.43 -5.10 22.55
CA ASP A 57 -7.32 -3.67 22.79
C ASP A 57 -6.64 -2.96 21.61
N ARG A 58 -5.66 -3.60 20.95
CA ARG A 58 -5.05 -3.08 19.72
C ARG A 58 -6.09 -2.98 18.58
N ILE A 59 -6.86 -4.04 18.36
CA ILE A 59 -7.93 -4.08 17.35
C ILE A 59 -8.96 -2.97 17.64
N THR A 60 -9.40 -2.86 18.90
CA THR A 60 -10.40 -1.89 19.33
C THR A 60 -9.88 -0.46 19.21
N LEU A 61 -8.67 -0.17 19.69
CA LEU A 61 -8.04 1.15 19.60
C LEU A 61 -7.88 1.60 18.15
N THR A 62 -7.30 0.76 17.30
CA THR A 62 -7.02 1.12 15.91
C THR A 62 -8.30 1.35 15.12
N SER A 63 -9.33 0.55 15.36
CA SER A 63 -10.66 0.71 14.78
C SER A 63 -11.35 1.99 15.27
N ALA A 64 -11.30 2.26 16.56
CA ALA A 64 -11.89 3.45 17.17
C ALA A 64 -11.29 4.74 16.60
N LEU A 65 -9.96 4.79 16.49
CA LEU A 65 -9.26 5.93 15.90
C LEU A 65 -9.59 6.16 14.43
N ALA A 66 -9.72 5.06 13.65
CA ALA A 66 -10.15 5.17 12.26
C ALA A 66 -11.60 5.68 12.16
N ALA A 67 -12.48 5.26 13.07
CA ALA A 67 -13.89 5.65 13.11
C ALA A 67 -14.10 7.10 13.58
N SER A 68 -13.31 7.59 14.50
CA SER A 68 -13.41 8.95 15.03
C SER A 68 -13.22 10.03 13.97
N GLY A 69 -12.54 9.68 12.85
CA GLY A 69 -12.15 10.64 11.81
C GLY A 69 -11.07 11.62 12.28
N HIS A 70 -10.49 11.39 13.46
CA HIS A 70 -9.43 12.23 14.01
C HIS A 70 -8.19 12.17 13.10
N PRO A 71 -7.54 13.30 12.77
CA PRO A 71 -6.35 13.35 11.93
C PRO A 71 -5.10 12.75 12.61
N GLY A 72 -5.26 12.11 13.76
CA GLY A 72 -4.19 11.50 14.54
C GLY A 72 -3.59 10.26 13.88
N VAL A 73 -2.38 9.95 14.32
CA VAL A 73 -1.66 8.73 13.98
C VAL A 73 -1.62 7.78 15.17
N VAL A 74 -1.62 6.48 14.91
CA VAL A 74 -1.36 5.44 15.92
C VAL A 74 0.06 4.95 15.75
N LEU A 75 0.78 4.90 16.86
CA LEU A 75 2.11 4.31 16.97
C LEU A 75 2.10 3.31 18.13
N PHE A 76 3.02 2.37 18.11
CA PHE A 76 3.15 1.38 19.18
C PHE A 76 4.51 1.53 19.85
N ASP A 77 4.52 1.43 21.20
CA ASP A 77 5.77 1.45 21.94
C ASP A 77 6.54 0.16 21.67
N SER A 78 7.67 0.29 20.99
CA SER A 78 8.55 -0.80 20.63
C SER A 78 9.99 -0.34 20.74
N HIS A 79 10.79 -1.09 21.50
CA HIS A 79 12.21 -0.80 21.64
C HIS A 79 12.96 -0.89 20.31
N ASP A 80 12.56 -1.81 19.44
CA ASP A 80 13.23 -2.02 18.15
C ASP A 80 13.01 -0.89 17.14
N SER A 81 11.94 -0.12 17.30
CA SER A 81 11.61 1.03 16.45
C SER A 81 11.61 2.38 17.18
N GLU A 82 12.30 2.49 18.29
CA GLU A 82 12.38 3.72 19.08
C GLU A 82 12.93 4.89 18.28
N THR A 83 14.11 4.75 17.66
CA THR A 83 14.70 5.78 16.81
C THR A 83 13.82 6.19 15.61
N PRO A 84 13.24 5.27 14.83
CA PRO A 84 12.26 5.62 13.79
C PRO A 84 11.05 6.38 14.33
N THR A 85 10.57 6.03 15.52
CA THR A 85 9.45 6.71 16.17
C THR A 85 9.82 8.13 16.60
N GLU A 86 10.96 8.31 17.22
CA GLU A 86 11.51 9.63 17.59
C GLU A 86 11.65 10.55 16.37
N VAL A 87 12.30 10.05 15.31
CA VAL A 87 12.49 10.78 14.05
C VAL A 87 11.15 11.18 13.44
N PHE A 88 10.18 10.24 13.42
CA PHE A 88 8.84 10.53 12.93
C PHE A 88 8.14 11.62 13.76
N LEU A 89 8.14 11.51 15.09
CA LEU A 89 7.50 12.49 15.96
C LEU A 89 8.12 13.88 15.84
N LYS A 90 9.45 13.95 15.69
CA LYS A 90 10.19 15.21 15.48
C LYS A 90 9.79 15.90 14.16
N GLU A 91 9.55 15.15 13.11
CA GLU A 91 9.10 15.69 11.81
C GLU A 91 7.59 15.97 11.79
N PHE A 92 6.80 15.05 12.34
CA PHE A 92 5.34 15.16 12.41
C PHE A 92 4.89 16.32 13.27
N ARG A 93 5.66 16.62 14.33
CA ARG A 93 5.40 17.70 15.32
C ARG A 93 3.96 17.66 15.83
N PRO A 94 3.57 16.58 16.52
CA PRO A 94 2.25 16.52 17.10
C PRO A 94 2.10 17.60 18.17
N ALA A 95 0.92 18.20 18.26
CA ALA A 95 0.59 19.10 19.37
C ALA A 95 0.58 18.35 20.71
N ARG A 96 0.23 17.06 20.65
CA ARG A 96 0.20 16.15 21.80
C ARG A 96 0.56 14.73 21.40
N VAL A 97 1.30 14.06 22.28
CA VAL A 97 1.48 12.60 22.28
C VAL A 97 0.64 12.04 23.43
N ILE A 98 -0.24 11.10 23.12
CA ILE A 98 -1.19 10.54 24.06
C ILE A 98 -0.86 9.08 24.30
N PRO A 99 -0.24 8.73 25.45
CA PRO A 99 0.01 7.35 25.82
C PRO A 99 -1.30 6.61 26.09
N VAL A 100 -1.43 5.39 25.55
CA VAL A 100 -2.58 4.52 25.74
C VAL A 100 -2.10 3.14 26.19
N GLY A 101 -2.64 2.62 27.28
CA GLY A 101 -2.23 1.35 27.86
C GLY A 101 -1.15 1.47 28.92
N ALA A 102 -0.44 0.38 29.18
CA ALA A 102 0.55 0.29 30.26
C ALA A 102 1.97 0.49 29.72
N PHE A 103 2.73 1.34 30.40
CA PHE A 103 4.14 1.60 30.11
C PHE A 103 4.96 1.15 31.32
N PRO A 104 5.60 -0.03 31.27
CA PRO A 104 6.31 -0.62 32.41
C PRO A 104 7.40 0.27 32.99
N GLN A 105 8.04 1.08 32.14
CA GLN A 105 9.11 2.00 32.54
C GLN A 105 8.60 3.41 32.92
N GLY A 106 7.29 3.61 32.91
CA GLY A 106 6.65 4.90 33.19
C GLY A 106 6.65 5.88 32.02
N ILE A 107 5.79 6.88 32.13
CA ILE A 107 5.61 7.91 31.09
C ILE A 107 6.81 8.86 31.02
N SER A 108 7.43 9.18 32.17
CA SER A 108 8.61 10.06 32.21
C SER A 108 9.78 9.46 31.41
N ASN A 109 9.98 8.14 31.49
CA ASN A 109 10.98 7.46 30.67
C ASN A 109 10.63 7.54 29.19
N LEU A 110 9.35 7.45 28.82
CA LEU A 110 8.88 7.59 27.45
C LEU A 110 9.18 8.98 26.88
N GLU A 111 8.96 10.04 27.67
CA GLU A 111 9.27 11.42 27.27
C GLU A 111 10.77 11.62 27.01
N GLU A 112 11.62 11.03 27.84
CA GLU A 112 13.07 11.06 27.69
C GLU A 112 13.52 10.32 26.43
N ARG A 113 13.05 9.08 26.23
CA ARG A 113 13.43 8.23 25.09
C ARG A 113 13.01 8.84 23.74
N LEU A 114 11.81 9.40 23.66
CA LEU A 114 11.22 9.90 22.41
C LEU A 114 11.43 11.41 22.24
N HIS A 115 12.12 12.07 23.18
CA HIS A 115 12.32 13.51 23.17
C HIS A 115 11.04 14.31 22.88
N CYS A 116 9.93 13.90 23.49
CA CYS A 116 8.62 14.50 23.28
C CYS A 116 7.90 14.75 24.61
N LYS A 117 6.98 15.71 24.61
CA LYS A 117 6.08 15.92 25.75
C LYS A 117 4.82 15.08 25.55
N THR A 118 4.41 14.39 26.59
CA THR A 118 3.21 13.58 26.59
C THR A 118 2.10 14.21 27.44
N VAL A 119 0.89 13.83 27.14
CA VAL A 119 -0.25 14.07 28.04
C VAL A 119 -0.42 12.85 28.92
N ALA A 120 -0.95 13.01 30.14
CA ALA A 120 -1.16 11.90 31.06
C ALA A 120 -1.86 10.71 30.39
N ALA A 121 -1.35 9.50 30.65
CA ALA A 121 -1.86 8.28 30.07
C ALA A 121 -3.31 8.03 30.46
N GLN A 122 -4.09 7.55 29.52
CA GLN A 122 -5.34 6.85 29.81
C GLN A 122 -4.98 5.45 30.30
N ALA A 123 -5.32 5.12 31.53
CA ALA A 123 -5.16 3.77 32.03
C ALA A 123 -6.29 2.88 31.47
N TRP A 124 -5.92 1.87 30.68
CA TRP A 124 -6.87 0.84 30.24
C TRP A 124 -6.48 -0.44 30.91
N GLN A 125 -7.46 -1.10 31.46
CA GLN A 125 -7.21 -2.47 31.90
C GLN A 125 -7.31 -3.40 30.70
N PRO A 126 -6.39 -4.35 30.55
CA PRO A 126 -6.44 -5.33 29.50
C PRO A 126 -7.81 -6.02 29.44
N GLY A 127 -8.39 -6.13 28.24
CA GLY A 127 -9.71 -6.72 28.04
C GLY A 127 -10.91 -5.80 28.31
N GLN A 128 -10.70 -4.53 28.67
CA GLN A 128 -11.78 -3.56 28.88
C GLN A 128 -11.89 -2.58 27.70
N SER A 129 -12.42 -3.06 26.59
CA SER A 129 -12.58 -2.27 25.36
C SER A 129 -13.53 -1.08 25.49
N GLY A 130 -14.48 -1.15 26.44
CA GLY A 130 -15.46 -0.08 26.67
C GLY A 130 -14.85 1.28 26.97
N GLY A 131 -13.74 1.32 27.72
CA GLY A 131 -13.03 2.55 28.05
C GLY A 131 -12.43 3.25 26.81
N LEU A 132 -11.89 2.48 25.85
CA LEU A 132 -11.33 2.99 24.60
C LEU A 132 -12.38 3.77 23.80
N TRP A 133 -13.53 3.17 23.63
CA TRP A 133 -14.61 3.80 22.89
C TRP A 133 -15.17 5.05 23.57
N GLN A 134 -15.23 5.04 24.91
CA GLN A 134 -15.65 6.22 25.69
C GLN A 134 -14.72 7.41 25.46
N ALA A 135 -13.41 7.16 25.30
CA ALA A 135 -12.44 8.23 25.05
C ALA A 135 -12.51 8.80 23.61
N LEU A 136 -13.02 8.04 22.64
CA LEU A 136 -12.90 8.37 21.23
C LEU A 136 -14.21 8.72 20.52
N LEU A 137 -15.36 8.36 21.12
CA LEU A 137 -16.66 8.59 20.52
C LEU A 137 -17.56 9.48 21.38
N SER A 138 -18.12 10.51 20.77
CA SER A 138 -19.12 11.38 21.39
C SER A 138 -20.53 10.88 21.05
N SER A 139 -21.33 10.54 22.06
CA SER A 139 -22.78 10.23 21.93
C SER A 139 -23.14 9.21 20.83
N PRO A 140 -22.57 8.00 20.83
CA PRO A 140 -22.90 7.00 19.83
C PRO A 140 -24.37 6.53 19.98
N ARG A 141 -25.03 6.29 18.83
CA ARG A 141 -26.41 5.77 18.80
C ARG A 141 -26.49 4.28 18.50
N LYS A 142 -25.36 3.68 18.16
CA LYS A 142 -25.23 2.26 17.82
C LYS A 142 -24.17 1.64 18.72
N LEU A 143 -24.30 0.36 18.98
CA LEU A 143 -23.38 -0.44 19.76
C LEU A 143 -23.15 -1.77 19.06
N VAL A 144 -21.91 -2.23 18.99
CA VAL A 144 -21.57 -3.57 18.49
C VAL A 144 -21.01 -4.36 19.66
N ILE A 145 -21.53 -5.58 19.86
CA ILE A 145 -21.09 -6.52 20.89
C ILE A 145 -20.61 -7.77 20.18
N CYS A 146 -19.39 -8.18 20.47
CA CYS A 146 -18.74 -9.31 19.80
C CYS A 146 -17.98 -10.15 20.84
N PRO A 147 -18.01 -11.49 20.77
CA PRO A 147 -17.15 -12.33 21.59
C PRO A 147 -15.68 -12.10 21.18
N ALA A 148 -14.76 -12.33 22.11
CA ALA A 148 -13.32 -12.26 21.85
C ALA A 148 -12.88 -13.31 20.80
N GLU A 149 -13.53 -14.47 20.81
CA GLU A 149 -13.25 -15.58 19.88
C GLU A 149 -14.52 -16.02 19.13
N PRO A 150 -14.44 -16.42 17.88
CA PRO A 150 -13.19 -16.51 17.08
C PRO A 150 -12.66 -15.13 16.64
N ARG A 151 -11.36 -14.99 16.60
CA ARG A 151 -10.68 -13.71 16.29
C ARG A 151 -11.08 -13.11 14.93
N GLY A 152 -11.36 -13.95 13.93
CA GLY A 152 -11.86 -13.47 12.62
C GLY A 152 -13.15 -12.67 12.77
N LEU A 153 -14.06 -13.14 13.61
CA LEU A 153 -15.32 -12.46 13.90
C LEU A 153 -15.08 -11.11 14.57
N LEU A 154 -14.12 -11.02 15.51
CA LEU A 154 -13.72 -9.76 16.16
C LEU A 154 -13.17 -8.74 15.17
N LEU A 155 -12.30 -9.17 14.23
CA LEU A 155 -11.77 -8.30 13.18
C LEU A 155 -12.88 -7.74 12.27
N GLN A 156 -13.85 -8.57 11.89
CA GLN A 156 -15.00 -8.13 11.10
C GLN A 156 -15.93 -7.19 11.91
N ALA A 157 -16.17 -7.51 13.18
CA ALA A 157 -16.96 -6.67 14.09
C ALA A 157 -16.31 -5.29 14.30
N ALA A 158 -14.98 -5.23 14.38
CA ALA A 158 -14.23 -3.98 14.48
C ALA A 158 -14.40 -3.10 13.23
N CYS A 159 -14.40 -3.71 12.03
CA CYS A 159 -14.72 -2.98 10.80
C CYS A 159 -16.15 -2.42 10.82
N LEU A 160 -17.13 -3.25 11.21
CA LEU A 160 -18.52 -2.83 11.28
C LEU A 160 -18.73 -1.70 12.29
N ALA A 161 -18.20 -1.86 13.51
CA ALA A 161 -18.27 -0.87 14.56
C ALA A 161 -17.65 0.49 14.10
N GLY A 162 -16.47 0.43 13.51
CA GLY A 162 -15.80 1.60 12.96
C GLY A 162 -16.61 2.30 11.87
N ALA A 163 -17.15 1.56 10.91
CA ALA A 163 -17.97 2.12 9.84
C ALA A 163 -19.28 2.74 10.34
N MET A 164 -19.80 2.24 11.44
CA MET A 164 -21.00 2.77 12.10
C MET A 164 -20.72 3.90 13.09
N LYS A 165 -19.44 4.21 13.35
CA LYS A 165 -19.01 5.09 14.46
C LYS A 165 -19.62 4.64 15.80
N ALA A 166 -19.59 3.35 16.04
CA ALA A 166 -20.19 2.68 17.18
C ALA A 166 -19.10 2.12 18.11
N PRO A 167 -19.31 2.13 19.43
CA PRO A 167 -18.46 1.37 20.34
C PRO A 167 -18.47 -0.13 19.97
N LEU A 168 -17.33 -0.78 20.19
CA LEU A 168 -17.19 -2.22 20.14
C LEU A 168 -16.97 -2.74 21.55
N LEU A 169 -17.91 -3.46 22.11
CA LEU A 169 -17.72 -4.19 23.36
C LEU A 169 -17.30 -5.62 23.06
N VAL A 170 -16.17 -6.02 23.64
CA VAL A 170 -15.70 -7.40 23.55
C VAL A 170 -16.27 -8.17 24.74
N ASP A 171 -17.05 -9.22 24.45
CA ASP A 171 -17.74 -10.05 25.44
C ASP A 171 -16.90 -11.32 25.70
N HIS A 172 -16.33 -11.44 26.90
CA HIS A 172 -15.59 -12.62 27.37
C HIS A 172 -16.47 -13.56 28.18
N GLY A 173 -17.78 -13.25 28.31
CA GLY A 173 -18.71 -14.00 29.14
C GLY A 173 -18.51 -13.81 30.64
N ARG A 174 -17.83 -12.73 31.07
CA ARG A 174 -17.57 -12.41 32.47
C ARG A 174 -18.62 -11.45 33.05
N PRO A 175 -18.88 -11.48 34.37
CA PRO A 175 -19.80 -10.54 35.00
C PRO A 175 -19.47 -9.05 34.75
N GLU A 176 -18.17 -8.72 34.61
CA GLU A 176 -17.68 -7.37 34.31
C GLU A 176 -18.17 -6.89 32.97
N ASP A 177 -18.22 -7.77 31.96
CA ASP A 177 -18.67 -7.43 30.61
C ASP A 177 -20.15 -7.01 30.60
N ALA A 178 -20.98 -7.67 31.42
CA ALA A 178 -22.36 -7.27 31.62
C ALA A 178 -22.48 -5.88 32.28
N GLY A 179 -21.58 -5.55 33.22
CA GLY A 179 -21.51 -4.25 33.84
C GLY A 179 -21.12 -3.14 32.86
N ASP A 180 -20.16 -3.41 31.97
CA ASP A 180 -19.74 -2.47 30.95
C ASP A 180 -20.85 -2.25 29.89
N LEU A 181 -21.57 -3.32 29.51
CA LEU A 181 -22.72 -3.20 28.63
C LEU A 181 -23.82 -2.32 29.26
N GLN A 182 -24.19 -2.58 30.51
CA GLN A 182 -25.20 -1.78 31.21
C GLN A 182 -24.77 -0.31 31.31
N ARG A 183 -23.49 -0.04 31.56
CA ARG A 183 -22.94 1.31 31.60
C ARG A 183 -23.09 1.99 30.27
N CYS A 184 -22.67 1.36 29.15
CA CYS A 184 -22.81 1.90 27.80
C CYS A 184 -24.28 2.18 27.44
N LEU A 185 -25.20 1.27 27.80
CA LEU A 185 -26.63 1.46 27.57
C LEU A 185 -27.28 2.54 28.41
N ARG A 186 -26.75 2.85 29.58
CA ARG A 186 -27.22 3.93 30.43
C ARG A 186 -26.67 5.30 30.02
N ASP A 187 -25.36 5.33 29.71
CA ASP A 187 -24.61 6.58 29.56
C ASP A 187 -24.69 7.13 28.12
N TRP A 188 -25.09 6.31 27.15
CA TRP A 188 -25.24 6.70 25.76
C TRP A 188 -26.66 6.50 25.20
N PRO A 189 -27.09 7.35 24.25
CA PRO A 189 -28.40 7.25 23.62
C PRO A 189 -28.46 6.12 22.57
N ILE A 190 -28.08 4.90 22.95
CA ILE A 190 -28.04 3.74 22.06
C ILE A 190 -29.45 3.36 21.63
N GLN A 191 -29.67 3.31 20.33
CA GLN A 191 -30.93 2.92 19.67
C GLN A 191 -30.85 1.53 19.03
N ASP A 192 -29.69 1.22 18.42
CA ASP A 192 -29.46 -0.04 17.71
C ASP A 192 -28.30 -0.81 18.36
N VAL A 193 -28.52 -2.07 18.66
CA VAL A 193 -27.50 -2.97 19.22
C VAL A 193 -27.27 -4.12 18.22
N TYR A 194 -26.03 -4.28 17.79
CA TYR A 194 -25.60 -5.36 16.91
C TYR A 194 -24.93 -6.45 17.73
N LEU A 195 -25.58 -7.60 17.83
CA LEU A 195 -25.08 -8.78 18.51
C LEU A 195 -24.38 -9.68 17.49
N VAL A 196 -23.07 -9.86 17.64
CA VAL A 196 -22.23 -10.63 16.74
C VAL A 196 -21.94 -12.01 17.35
N GLY A 197 -22.11 -13.07 16.58
CA GLY A 197 -21.91 -14.44 17.05
C GLY A 197 -22.91 -14.84 18.13
N ARG A 198 -22.42 -15.51 19.17
CA ARG A 198 -23.18 -15.86 20.38
C ARG A 198 -23.02 -14.85 21.50
N ALA A 199 -22.84 -13.58 21.16
CA ALA A 199 -22.81 -12.54 22.16
C ALA A 199 -24.04 -12.67 23.08
N GLY A 200 -23.79 -12.63 24.38
CA GLY A 200 -24.71 -13.08 25.43
C GLY A 200 -26.14 -12.60 25.30
N SER A 201 -27.06 -13.28 25.93
CA SER A 201 -28.50 -13.00 25.91
C SER A 201 -28.78 -11.62 26.57
N ALA A 202 -28.62 -10.54 25.83
CA ALA A 202 -29.15 -9.25 26.24
C ALA A 202 -30.68 -9.29 26.14
N SER A 203 -31.31 -9.86 27.13
CA SER A 203 -32.76 -9.87 27.28
C SER A 203 -33.23 -8.52 27.87
N ASP A 204 -32.87 -7.43 27.23
CA ASP A 204 -33.39 -6.13 27.65
C ASP A 204 -34.72 -5.86 26.90
N ARG A 205 -35.80 -5.75 27.66
CA ARG A 205 -37.15 -5.37 27.20
C ARG A 205 -37.24 -3.86 26.90
N SER A 206 -36.13 -3.22 26.57
CA SER A 206 -36.08 -1.82 26.24
C SER A 206 -36.59 -1.51 24.83
N SER A 207 -36.86 -0.26 24.54
CA SER A 207 -37.28 0.24 23.21
C SER A 207 -36.19 0.16 22.12
N ARG A 208 -35.08 -0.55 22.39
CA ARG A 208 -33.91 -0.67 21.50
C ARG A 208 -34.11 -1.75 20.45
N ARG A 209 -33.52 -1.57 19.27
CA ARG A 209 -33.54 -2.53 18.17
C ARG A 209 -32.32 -3.43 18.24
N PHE A 210 -32.51 -4.73 18.29
CA PHE A 210 -31.46 -5.72 18.31
C PHE A 210 -31.28 -6.35 16.93
N HIS A 211 -30.06 -6.35 16.42
CA HIS A 211 -29.67 -6.94 15.15
C HIS A 211 -28.72 -8.10 15.40
N HIS A 212 -29.12 -9.30 15.05
CA HIS A 212 -28.31 -10.51 15.25
C HIS A 212 -27.51 -10.83 13.98
N LEU A 213 -26.20 -10.84 14.10
CA LEU A 213 -25.23 -11.21 13.06
C LEU A 213 -24.53 -12.51 13.49
N LYS A 214 -24.88 -13.62 12.85
CA LYS A 214 -24.54 -14.96 13.35
C LYS A 214 -23.09 -15.37 13.12
N ASP A 215 -22.46 -14.89 12.05
CA ASP A 215 -21.19 -15.36 11.52
C ASP A 215 -20.43 -14.23 10.81
N GLU A 216 -19.21 -14.52 10.40
CA GLU A 216 -18.33 -13.59 9.70
C GLU A 216 -18.96 -13.06 8.39
N ASP A 217 -19.68 -13.88 7.65
CA ASP A 217 -20.33 -13.49 6.41
C ASP A 217 -21.43 -12.46 6.63
N SER A 218 -22.25 -12.65 7.65
CA SER A 218 -23.32 -11.69 8.00
C SER A 218 -22.76 -10.35 8.49
N VAL A 219 -21.66 -10.37 9.25
CA VAL A 219 -20.96 -9.15 9.69
C VAL A 219 -20.29 -8.45 8.50
N SER A 220 -19.60 -9.20 7.65
CA SER A 220 -18.97 -8.69 6.44
C SER A 220 -19.98 -8.07 5.48
N ALA A 221 -21.16 -8.71 5.32
CA ALA A 221 -22.25 -8.17 4.51
C ALA A 221 -22.82 -6.86 5.08
N ALA A 222 -23.03 -6.80 6.40
CA ALA A 222 -23.47 -5.58 7.07
C ALA A 222 -22.44 -4.45 6.95
N TYR A 223 -21.16 -4.78 7.10
CA TYR A 223 -20.05 -3.83 6.90
C TYR A 223 -20.02 -3.32 5.46
N LEU A 224 -20.04 -4.22 4.47
CA LEU A 224 -20.06 -3.85 3.05
C LEU A 224 -21.26 -2.95 2.70
N HIS A 225 -22.44 -3.27 3.23
CA HIS A 225 -23.62 -2.43 3.06
C HIS A 225 -23.40 -1.03 3.65
N GLN A 226 -22.78 -0.94 4.85
CA GLN A 226 -22.54 0.34 5.50
C GLN A 226 -21.55 1.22 4.71
N ILE A 227 -20.40 0.67 4.28
CA ILE A 227 -19.42 1.43 3.51
C ILE A 227 -19.92 1.73 2.08
N GLY A 228 -20.67 0.82 1.47
CA GLY A 228 -21.23 0.99 0.13
C GLY A 228 -22.19 2.18 -0.01
N ARG A 229 -22.77 2.66 1.12
CA ARG A 229 -23.60 3.87 1.15
C ARG A 229 -22.80 5.15 0.86
N SER A 230 -21.49 5.13 1.10
CA SER A 230 -20.60 6.27 0.87
C SER A 230 -19.94 6.24 -0.52
N GLY A 231 -20.20 5.20 -1.33
CA GLY A 231 -19.67 5.08 -2.69
C GLY A 231 -19.13 3.70 -3.02
N PRO A 232 -18.59 3.50 -4.23
CA PRO A 232 -18.06 2.22 -4.66
C PRO A 232 -16.81 1.84 -3.85
N VAL A 233 -16.72 0.58 -3.47
CA VAL A 233 -15.56 0.03 -2.75
C VAL A 233 -14.52 -0.41 -3.76
N LYS A 234 -13.39 0.28 -3.79
CA LYS A 234 -12.31 0.04 -4.77
C LYS A 234 -11.15 -0.76 -4.21
N THR A 235 -11.09 -0.97 -2.89
CA THR A 235 -9.97 -1.61 -2.20
C THR A 235 -10.46 -2.84 -1.43
N LEU A 236 -9.67 -3.90 -1.48
CA LEU A 236 -9.83 -5.09 -0.64
C LEU A 236 -8.63 -5.15 0.32
N VAL A 237 -8.90 -5.44 1.57
CA VAL A 237 -7.87 -5.73 2.59
C VAL A 237 -7.97 -7.20 2.92
N ILE A 238 -6.86 -7.91 2.89
CA ILE A 238 -6.80 -9.34 3.20
C ILE A 238 -5.94 -9.55 4.41
N ALA A 239 -6.45 -10.22 5.42
CA ALA A 239 -5.74 -10.53 6.64
C ALA A 239 -5.96 -12.00 7.05
N ASN A 240 -4.99 -12.57 7.73
CA ASN A 240 -5.11 -13.89 8.32
C ASN A 240 -5.45 -13.74 9.81
N PRO A 241 -6.62 -14.19 10.26
CA PRO A 241 -7.00 -14.07 11.67
C PRO A 241 -6.10 -14.88 12.61
N ASP A 242 -5.38 -15.88 12.11
CA ASP A 242 -4.45 -16.70 12.87
C ASP A 242 -3.00 -16.17 12.89
N ASP A 243 -2.76 -14.94 12.48
CA ASP A 243 -1.40 -14.36 12.44
C ASP A 243 -0.91 -13.86 13.81
N ASN A 244 -1.74 -13.92 14.85
CA ASN A 244 -1.37 -13.67 16.24
C ASN A 244 -0.52 -14.79 16.87
N ARG A 245 -0.29 -15.90 16.15
CA ARG A 245 0.57 -17.00 16.57
C ARG A 245 2.05 -16.62 16.46
N PRO A 246 2.94 -17.25 17.27
CA PRO A 246 4.37 -17.00 17.20
C PRO A 246 4.93 -17.06 15.76
N GLY A 247 5.75 -16.09 15.41
CA GLY A 247 6.39 -16.01 14.07
C GLY A 247 5.54 -15.42 12.96
N ARG A 248 4.26 -15.12 13.19
CA ARG A 248 3.35 -14.57 12.16
C ARG A 248 3.11 -13.05 12.23
N GLY A 249 3.66 -12.39 13.25
CA GLY A 249 3.78 -10.92 13.32
C GLY A 249 2.55 -10.14 13.77
N ASN A 250 1.38 -10.75 13.89
CA ASN A 250 0.13 -10.12 14.37
C ASN A 250 -0.29 -8.84 13.61
N MET A 251 0.00 -8.75 12.33
CA MET A 251 -0.31 -7.55 11.54
C MET A 251 -1.81 -7.37 11.30
N SER A 252 -2.58 -8.46 11.35
CA SER A 252 -4.04 -8.42 11.17
C SER A 252 -4.76 -7.54 12.20
N ALA A 253 -4.15 -7.28 13.37
CA ALA A 253 -4.69 -6.32 14.33
C ALA A 253 -4.85 -4.90 13.76
N LEU A 254 -4.07 -4.55 12.74
CA LEU A 254 -4.19 -3.28 11.99
C LEU A 254 -5.21 -3.33 10.85
N ALA A 255 -5.65 -4.52 10.44
CA ALA A 255 -6.49 -4.68 9.25
C ALA A 255 -7.83 -3.91 9.33
N PRO A 256 -8.56 -3.86 10.45
CA PRO A 256 -9.76 -3.05 10.57
C PRO A 256 -9.48 -1.54 10.36
N MET A 257 -8.42 -1.01 10.95
CA MET A 257 -8.01 0.38 10.74
C MET A 257 -7.69 0.66 9.28
N ILE A 258 -6.94 -0.21 8.63
CA ILE A 258 -6.57 -0.08 7.22
C ILE A 258 -7.83 -0.13 6.35
N ALA A 259 -8.73 -1.08 6.59
CA ALA A 259 -9.98 -1.21 5.87
C ALA A 259 -10.85 0.05 5.99
N LEU A 260 -11.00 0.59 7.19
CA LEU A 260 -11.76 1.82 7.44
C LEU A 260 -11.13 3.05 6.77
N LYS A 261 -9.82 3.27 6.95
CA LYS A 261 -9.09 4.41 6.36
C LYS A 261 -9.06 4.36 4.83
N LYS A 262 -9.12 3.17 4.24
CA LYS A 262 -9.08 2.96 2.78
C LYS A 262 -10.45 2.77 2.14
N HIS A 263 -11.52 2.86 2.91
CA HIS A 263 -12.88 2.55 2.44
C HIS A 263 -12.92 1.19 1.74
N ALA A 264 -12.35 0.18 2.40
CA ALA A 264 -12.07 -1.14 1.86
C ALA A 264 -12.91 -2.23 2.52
N LEU A 265 -13.21 -3.31 1.79
CA LEU A 265 -13.75 -4.52 2.41
C LEU A 265 -12.61 -5.34 3.00
N LEU A 266 -12.76 -5.76 4.27
CA LEU A 266 -11.89 -6.74 4.90
C LEU A 266 -12.33 -8.15 4.49
N LEU A 267 -11.41 -8.95 3.97
CA LEU A 267 -11.54 -10.36 3.68
C LEU A 267 -10.58 -11.15 4.56
N LEU A 268 -11.06 -12.23 5.14
CA LEU A 268 -10.23 -13.08 6.00
C LEU A 268 -9.80 -14.32 5.23
N THR A 269 -8.47 -14.55 5.17
CA THR A 269 -7.92 -15.77 4.60
C THR A 269 -7.98 -16.91 5.63
N ASN A 270 -7.81 -18.15 5.17
CA ASN A 270 -7.72 -19.31 6.04
C ASN A 270 -6.37 -19.35 6.81
N ALA A 271 -6.28 -20.29 7.74
CA ALA A 271 -5.08 -20.49 8.56
C ALA A 271 -3.78 -20.71 7.75
N GLY A 272 -3.89 -21.26 6.53
CA GLY A 272 -2.76 -21.45 5.60
C GLY A 272 -2.45 -20.20 4.76
N GLY A 273 -3.40 -19.28 4.63
CA GLY A 273 -3.24 -18.10 3.79
C GLY A 273 -3.25 -18.37 2.28
N ASP A 274 -3.67 -19.55 1.84
CA ASP A 274 -3.59 -20.05 0.46
C ASP A 274 -4.82 -19.76 -0.40
N ASN A 275 -5.90 -19.29 0.18
CA ASN A 275 -7.19 -19.07 -0.49
C ASN A 275 -7.41 -17.62 -0.97
N VAL A 276 -6.38 -16.77 -0.97
CA VAL A 276 -6.48 -15.34 -1.31
C VAL A 276 -7.13 -15.12 -2.68
N GLU A 277 -6.71 -15.87 -3.70
CA GLU A 277 -7.24 -15.73 -5.06
C GLU A 277 -8.73 -16.08 -5.12
N ALA A 278 -9.14 -17.15 -4.45
CA ALA A 278 -10.54 -17.56 -4.37
C ALA A 278 -11.41 -16.50 -3.66
N LEU A 279 -10.94 -15.96 -2.54
CA LEU A 279 -11.63 -14.90 -1.79
C LEU A 279 -11.83 -13.64 -2.64
N VAL A 280 -10.79 -13.20 -3.32
CA VAL A 280 -10.87 -12.02 -4.17
C VAL A 280 -11.81 -12.24 -5.35
N ASN A 281 -11.75 -13.41 -6.00
CA ASN A 281 -12.63 -13.76 -7.10
C ASN A 281 -14.10 -13.85 -6.65
N GLN A 282 -14.37 -14.42 -5.49
CA GLN A 282 -15.72 -14.46 -4.91
C GLN A 282 -16.22 -13.05 -4.56
N ALA A 283 -15.38 -12.22 -3.92
CA ALA A 283 -15.72 -10.84 -3.58
C ALA A 283 -16.08 -10.02 -4.83
N ALA A 284 -15.34 -10.21 -5.91
CA ALA A 284 -15.54 -9.53 -7.19
C ALA A 284 -16.88 -9.78 -7.86
N GLN A 285 -17.59 -10.85 -7.50
CA GLN A 285 -18.94 -11.12 -8.00
C GLN A 285 -19.97 -10.17 -7.38
N LYS A 286 -19.66 -9.56 -6.23
CA LYS A 286 -20.58 -8.63 -5.55
C LYS A 286 -20.64 -7.30 -6.32
N PRO A 287 -21.82 -6.75 -6.63
CA PRO A 287 -21.98 -5.53 -7.44
C PRO A 287 -21.16 -4.34 -6.93
N LEU A 288 -21.10 -4.14 -5.60
CA LEU A 288 -20.37 -3.04 -4.97
C LEU A 288 -18.83 -3.15 -5.10
N LEU A 289 -18.32 -4.33 -5.46
CA LEU A 289 -16.89 -4.64 -5.55
C LEU A 289 -16.39 -4.83 -6.98
N LYS A 290 -17.27 -4.68 -7.99
CA LYS A 290 -16.89 -4.82 -9.40
C LYS A 290 -15.77 -3.85 -9.81
N SER A 291 -15.68 -2.69 -9.15
CA SER A 291 -14.65 -1.68 -9.40
C SER A 291 -13.42 -1.85 -8.51
N ALA A 292 -13.34 -2.91 -7.69
CA ALA A 292 -12.17 -3.15 -6.86
C ALA A 292 -10.92 -3.37 -7.72
N SER A 293 -9.89 -2.57 -7.43
CA SER A 293 -8.65 -2.54 -8.19
C SER A 293 -7.38 -2.62 -7.33
N TRP A 294 -7.51 -2.34 -6.04
CA TRP A 294 -6.41 -2.45 -5.08
C TRP A 294 -6.63 -3.62 -4.12
N VAL A 295 -5.57 -4.37 -3.85
CA VAL A 295 -5.54 -5.42 -2.84
C VAL A 295 -4.36 -5.16 -1.90
N ILE A 296 -4.66 -5.03 -0.62
CA ILE A 296 -3.69 -4.84 0.47
C ILE A 296 -3.61 -6.15 1.26
N LEU A 297 -2.48 -6.82 1.20
CA LEU A 297 -2.19 -7.99 2.02
C LEU A 297 -1.61 -7.53 3.36
N VAL A 298 -2.29 -7.81 4.46
CA VAL A 298 -1.87 -7.43 5.81
C VAL A 298 -1.37 -8.67 6.54
N GLY A 299 -0.08 -8.92 6.47
CA GLY A 299 0.56 -10.10 7.04
C GLY A 299 1.88 -10.45 6.39
N ASN A 300 2.77 -11.09 7.16
CA ASN A 300 4.06 -11.57 6.69
C ASN A 300 3.92 -12.79 5.77
N LEU A 301 5.04 -13.30 5.29
CA LEU A 301 5.08 -14.44 4.35
C LEU A 301 4.65 -15.77 4.97
N GLN A 302 4.60 -15.88 6.31
CA GLN A 302 4.07 -17.07 7.01
C GLN A 302 2.55 -16.99 7.20
N ALA A 303 2.02 -15.80 7.40
CA ALA A 303 0.58 -15.59 7.57
C ALA A 303 -0.16 -15.64 6.22
N ILE A 304 0.41 -15.05 5.17
CA ILE A 304 -0.11 -15.03 3.81
C ILE A 304 1.05 -15.38 2.87
N PRO A 305 1.26 -16.66 2.54
CA PRO A 305 2.37 -17.11 1.72
C PRO A 305 2.35 -16.51 0.29
N MET A 306 3.54 -16.39 -0.29
CA MET A 306 3.65 -16.22 -1.73
C MET A 306 3.23 -17.50 -2.46
N GLN A 307 2.70 -17.35 -3.65
CA GLN A 307 2.34 -18.47 -4.52
C GLN A 307 3.57 -18.93 -5.31
N ARG A 308 3.83 -20.22 -5.29
CA ARG A 308 4.90 -20.82 -6.06
C ARG A 308 4.40 -21.21 -7.45
N ARG A 309 4.99 -20.62 -8.49
CA ARG A 309 4.60 -20.84 -9.89
C ARG A 309 5.73 -21.44 -10.72
N PRO A 310 5.42 -22.25 -11.75
CA PRO A 310 6.43 -22.73 -12.67
C PRO A 310 7.18 -21.57 -13.33
N ASN A 311 8.50 -21.61 -13.33
CA ASN A 311 9.33 -20.56 -13.89
C ASN A 311 9.15 -20.51 -15.42
N PRO A 312 8.71 -19.39 -16.01
CA PRO A 312 8.54 -19.27 -17.47
C PRO A 312 9.87 -19.31 -18.25
N MET A 313 11.00 -19.17 -17.53
CA MET A 313 12.34 -19.31 -18.08
C MET A 313 13.21 -20.09 -17.11
N PRO A 314 13.07 -21.43 -17.05
CA PRO A 314 13.85 -22.26 -16.14
C PRO A 314 15.33 -22.24 -16.51
N GLU A 315 16.17 -21.89 -15.54
CA GLU A 315 17.63 -21.93 -15.66
C GLU A 315 18.21 -22.79 -14.54
N GLY A 316 19.05 -23.77 -14.89
CA GLY A 316 19.65 -24.67 -13.93
C GLY A 316 18.61 -25.39 -13.07
N LYS A 317 18.67 -25.22 -11.73
CA LYS A 317 17.74 -25.79 -10.76
C LYS A 317 16.50 -24.92 -10.50
N ASP A 318 16.43 -23.71 -11.05
CA ASP A 318 15.40 -22.70 -10.77
C ASP A 318 14.12 -23.02 -11.58
N ARG A 319 13.36 -24.01 -11.13
CA ARG A 319 12.16 -24.53 -11.79
C ARG A 319 10.88 -23.79 -11.43
N ALA A 320 10.87 -23.02 -10.34
CA ALA A 320 9.72 -22.28 -9.87
C ALA A 320 10.16 -20.92 -9.29
N ILE A 321 9.25 -19.97 -9.27
CA ILE A 321 9.44 -18.66 -8.65
C ILE A 321 8.30 -18.38 -7.66
N ASP A 322 8.61 -17.61 -6.64
CA ASP A 322 7.63 -17.12 -5.68
C ASP A 322 7.05 -15.79 -6.20
N THR A 323 5.74 -15.70 -6.23
CA THR A 323 4.98 -14.55 -6.73
C THR A 323 3.95 -14.13 -5.71
N GLU A 324 3.59 -12.85 -5.67
CA GLU A 324 2.46 -12.42 -4.86
C GLU A 324 1.16 -13.12 -5.31
N PRO A 325 0.24 -13.39 -4.38
CA PRO A 325 -1.12 -13.79 -4.73
C PRO A 325 -1.73 -12.86 -5.79
N LEU A 326 -2.62 -13.40 -6.62
CA LEU A 326 -3.25 -12.68 -7.75
C LEU A 326 -2.30 -12.33 -8.91
N THR A 327 -1.08 -12.85 -8.93
CA THR A 327 -0.24 -12.81 -10.14
C THR A 327 -0.90 -13.67 -11.22
N PRO A 328 -1.19 -13.14 -12.42
CA PRO A 328 -1.91 -13.86 -13.46
C PRO A 328 -1.10 -15.03 -14.02
N HIS A 329 -1.78 -15.96 -14.68
CA HIS A 329 -1.14 -17.06 -15.37
C HIS A 329 -0.63 -16.62 -16.75
N GLY A 330 0.55 -17.10 -17.13
CA GLY A 330 1.08 -16.90 -18.46
C GLY A 330 1.24 -15.44 -18.87
N LYS A 331 0.50 -15.01 -19.87
CA LYS A 331 0.55 -13.67 -20.48
C LYS A 331 -0.76 -12.91 -20.31
N GLU A 332 -1.53 -13.23 -19.30
CA GLU A 332 -2.74 -12.50 -18.94
C GLU A 332 -2.36 -11.16 -18.27
N LEU A 333 -3.27 -10.19 -18.33
CA LEU A 333 -3.08 -8.89 -17.70
C LEU A 333 -3.28 -8.97 -16.19
N TYR A 334 -2.53 -8.14 -15.48
CA TYR A 334 -2.71 -7.92 -14.04
C TYR A 334 -3.95 -7.07 -13.80
N SER A 335 -4.97 -7.66 -13.22
CA SER A 335 -6.23 -6.97 -12.90
C SER A 335 -6.15 -6.14 -11.62
N TYR A 336 -5.25 -6.48 -10.69
CA TYR A 336 -5.14 -5.84 -9.40
C TYR A 336 -3.79 -5.19 -9.18
N ALA A 337 -3.82 -4.03 -8.50
CA ALA A 337 -2.66 -3.44 -7.87
C ALA A 337 -2.51 -4.05 -6.47
N VAL A 338 -1.51 -4.92 -6.30
CA VAL A 338 -1.28 -5.66 -5.07
C VAL A 338 -0.12 -5.05 -4.30
N GLY A 339 -0.26 -4.91 -2.99
CA GLY A 339 0.84 -4.54 -2.11
C GLY A 339 0.68 -5.24 -0.75
N ARG A 340 1.81 -5.44 -0.06
CA ARG A 340 1.87 -6.15 1.20
C ARG A 340 2.34 -5.22 2.32
N LEU A 341 1.59 -5.16 3.41
CA LEU A 341 1.92 -4.43 4.62
C LEU A 341 2.33 -5.42 5.71
N PHE A 342 3.60 -5.47 6.02
CA PHE A 342 4.11 -6.27 7.14
C PHE A 342 5.50 -5.81 7.58
N HIS A 343 5.85 -6.20 8.78
CA HIS A 343 7.17 -6.13 9.40
C HIS A 343 7.18 -7.09 10.59
N ASP A 344 8.33 -7.41 11.15
CA ASP A 344 8.46 -8.13 12.42
C ASP A 344 8.00 -7.27 13.62
N ASP A 345 7.99 -5.95 13.46
CA ASP A 345 7.49 -4.97 14.42
C ASP A 345 6.24 -4.26 13.88
N ILE A 346 5.11 -4.39 14.57
CA ILE A 346 3.83 -3.76 14.22
C ILE A 346 3.92 -2.22 14.16
N ASN A 347 4.80 -1.61 14.96
CA ASN A 347 5.00 -0.16 14.95
C ASN A 347 5.58 0.32 13.63
N VAL A 348 6.46 -0.45 13.00
CA VAL A 348 7.00 -0.09 11.69
C VAL A 348 5.89 -0.03 10.64
N VAL A 349 4.92 -0.96 10.67
CA VAL A 349 3.75 -0.89 9.76
C VAL A 349 2.89 0.33 10.08
N ALA A 350 2.69 0.66 11.35
CA ALA A 350 1.98 1.89 11.73
C ALA A 350 2.71 3.15 11.22
N LEU A 351 4.04 3.18 11.33
CA LEU A 351 4.88 4.24 10.77
C LEU A 351 4.78 4.30 9.23
N MET A 352 4.79 3.16 8.52
CA MET A 352 4.61 3.13 7.07
C MET A 352 3.29 3.79 6.64
N LEU A 353 2.22 3.58 7.41
CA LEU A 353 0.91 4.18 7.15
C LEU A 353 0.86 5.67 7.51
N ALA A 354 1.67 6.13 8.47
CA ALA A 354 1.70 7.50 8.95
C ALA A 354 2.63 8.42 8.15
N ARG A 355 3.81 7.93 7.75
CA ARG A 355 4.88 8.68 7.08
C ARG A 355 4.45 9.44 5.82
N PRO A 356 3.54 8.92 4.95
CA PRO A 356 3.07 9.69 3.80
C PRO A 356 2.40 11.02 4.16
N GLY A 357 1.88 11.14 5.37
CA GLY A 357 1.35 12.40 5.89
C GLY A 357 2.40 13.52 5.98
N LEU A 358 3.68 13.18 6.14
CA LEU A 358 4.77 14.15 6.22
C LEU A 358 5.03 14.87 4.88
N TRP A 359 4.77 14.21 3.76
CA TRP A 359 4.94 14.84 2.44
C TRP A 359 4.03 16.05 2.22
N ARG A 360 2.83 16.07 2.84
CA ARG A 360 1.87 17.17 2.70
C ARG A 360 2.36 18.48 3.31
N HIS A 361 3.33 18.39 4.21
CA HIS A 361 3.87 19.51 4.97
C HIS A 361 5.35 19.78 4.66
N ALA A 362 5.92 19.06 3.67
CA ALA A 362 7.32 19.23 3.30
C ALA A 362 7.52 20.58 2.61
N SER A 363 8.37 21.42 3.19
CA SER A 363 8.83 22.69 2.59
C SER A 363 10.06 22.51 1.69
N ALA A 364 10.74 21.38 1.78
CA ALA A 364 11.94 21.08 1.00
C ALA A 364 11.57 20.45 -0.35
N PRO A 365 12.38 20.64 -1.40
CA PRO A 365 12.16 20.00 -2.69
C PRO A 365 12.19 18.48 -2.54
N PHE A 366 11.37 17.81 -3.32
CA PHE A 366 11.37 16.36 -3.41
C PHE A 366 12.60 15.91 -4.19
N LYS A 367 13.35 14.96 -3.63
CA LYS A 367 14.62 14.49 -4.17
C LYS A 367 14.53 13.06 -4.68
N ALA A 368 15.26 12.78 -5.75
CA ALA A 368 15.41 11.44 -6.28
C ALA A 368 16.88 11.06 -6.45
N LEU A 369 17.23 9.85 -6.05
CA LEU A 369 18.56 9.28 -6.25
C LEU A 369 18.44 8.04 -7.12
N VAL A 370 19.12 8.07 -8.25
CA VAL A 370 19.25 6.93 -9.18
C VAL A 370 20.68 6.42 -9.11
N VAL A 371 20.85 5.17 -8.69
CA VAL A 371 22.13 4.47 -8.65
C VAL A 371 22.09 3.34 -9.65
N SER A 372 22.97 3.34 -10.63
CA SER A 372 22.98 2.31 -11.65
C SER A 372 24.36 1.73 -11.91
N ASN A 373 24.39 0.41 -12.04
CA ASN A 373 25.58 -0.35 -12.42
C ASN A 373 26.82 -0.06 -11.54
N PRO A 374 26.69 0.05 -10.22
CA PRO A 374 27.86 0.26 -9.38
C PRO A 374 28.90 -0.84 -9.65
N GLY A 375 30.18 -0.43 -9.84
CA GLY A 375 31.25 -1.33 -10.26
C GLY A 375 31.38 -1.56 -11.77
N GLY A 376 30.43 -1.08 -12.60
CA GLY A 376 30.60 -1.00 -14.05
C GLY A 376 30.35 -2.29 -14.85
N SER A 377 29.87 -3.37 -14.20
CA SER A 377 29.72 -4.70 -14.85
C SER A 377 28.45 -4.88 -15.72
N LEU A 378 27.49 -3.95 -15.62
CA LEU A 378 26.18 -4.03 -16.29
C LEU A 378 25.84 -2.75 -17.09
N PRO A 379 26.63 -2.37 -18.13
CA PRO A 379 26.49 -1.08 -18.81
C PRO A 379 25.11 -0.86 -19.44
N LEU A 380 24.38 -1.93 -19.78
CA LEU A 380 23.03 -1.82 -20.32
C LEU A 380 22.04 -1.19 -19.33
N LEU A 381 22.23 -1.40 -18.03
CA LEU A 381 21.39 -0.78 -16.99
C LEU A 381 21.52 0.75 -17.01
N GLU A 382 22.74 1.27 -17.22
CA GLU A 382 22.96 2.73 -17.24
C GLU A 382 22.12 3.41 -18.33
N THR A 383 21.86 2.75 -19.44
CA THR A 383 21.01 3.28 -20.50
C THR A 383 19.57 3.48 -20.04
N PHE A 384 19.00 2.51 -19.33
CA PHE A 384 17.65 2.64 -18.76
C PHE A 384 17.63 3.69 -17.67
N SER A 385 18.59 3.64 -16.76
CA SER A 385 18.66 4.53 -15.59
C SER A 385 18.87 5.99 -15.95
N ARG A 386 19.64 6.30 -17.01
CA ARG A 386 19.79 7.67 -17.53
C ARG A 386 18.46 8.26 -17.93
N ASN A 387 17.61 7.47 -18.55
CA ASN A 387 16.28 7.94 -18.92
C ASN A 387 15.35 8.04 -17.71
N THR A 388 15.40 7.07 -16.81
CA THR A 388 14.64 7.17 -15.55
C THR A 388 15.04 8.44 -14.78
N ALA A 389 16.32 8.76 -14.70
CA ALA A 389 16.80 10.00 -14.07
C ALA A 389 16.30 11.25 -14.81
N SER A 390 16.32 11.23 -16.15
CA SER A 390 15.78 12.30 -16.97
C SER A 390 14.28 12.50 -16.77
N GLU A 391 13.51 11.41 -16.69
CA GLU A 391 12.07 11.47 -16.45
C GLU A 391 11.75 12.04 -15.06
N LEU A 392 12.50 11.65 -14.03
CA LEU A 392 12.34 12.21 -12.68
C LEU A 392 12.64 13.71 -12.66
N ALA A 393 13.70 14.15 -13.32
CA ALA A 393 14.05 15.57 -13.43
C ALA A 393 12.97 16.36 -14.20
N ASN A 394 12.46 15.79 -15.31
CA ASN A 394 11.36 16.38 -16.09
C ASN A 394 10.05 16.47 -15.30
N ALA A 395 9.86 15.59 -14.33
CA ALA A 395 8.71 15.65 -13.40
C ALA A 395 8.94 16.64 -12.24
N GLY A 396 10.10 17.30 -12.16
CA GLY A 396 10.39 18.33 -11.17
C GLY A 396 11.10 17.84 -9.92
N TYR A 397 11.57 16.58 -9.87
CA TYR A 397 12.41 16.12 -8.77
C TYR A 397 13.82 16.69 -8.87
N ASP A 398 14.41 17.09 -7.72
CA ASP A 398 15.84 17.33 -7.59
C ASP A 398 16.56 15.98 -7.68
N THR A 399 17.02 15.65 -8.90
CA THR A 399 17.49 14.31 -9.25
C THR A 399 19.00 14.24 -9.28
N THR A 400 19.55 13.33 -8.47
CA THR A 400 20.96 12.92 -8.54
C THR A 400 21.07 11.54 -9.14
N ALA A 401 21.94 11.36 -10.14
CA ALA A 401 22.19 10.08 -10.78
C ALA A 401 23.67 9.72 -10.68
N LEU A 402 23.94 8.49 -10.23
CA LEU A 402 25.28 7.93 -10.06
C LEU A 402 25.43 6.66 -10.88
N PHE A 403 26.40 6.63 -11.80
CA PHE A 403 26.58 5.53 -12.75
C PHE A 403 27.95 4.86 -12.63
N GLY A 404 27.99 3.54 -12.79
CA GLY A 404 29.24 2.78 -12.85
C GLY A 404 30.17 3.07 -11.67
N HIS A 405 31.39 3.48 -11.95
CA HIS A 405 32.40 3.76 -10.92
C HIS A 405 32.17 5.06 -10.14
N GLU A 406 31.27 5.93 -10.60
CA GLU A 406 30.87 7.14 -9.86
C GLU A 406 29.93 6.79 -8.69
N ALA A 407 29.23 5.67 -8.78
CA ALA A 407 28.33 5.19 -7.75
C ALA A 407 29.09 4.63 -6.53
N ARG A 408 29.79 5.52 -5.78
CA ARG A 408 30.61 5.13 -4.63
C ARG A 408 29.75 4.95 -3.38
N ARG A 409 30.04 3.92 -2.57
CA ARG A 409 29.35 3.59 -1.32
C ARG A 409 29.14 4.80 -0.40
N ASN A 410 30.20 5.55 -0.11
CA ASN A 410 30.13 6.71 0.81
C ASN A 410 29.27 7.85 0.25
N GLN A 411 29.25 8.04 -1.06
CA GLN A 411 28.42 9.05 -1.70
C GLN A 411 26.93 8.68 -1.61
N ILE A 412 26.61 7.43 -1.91
CA ILE A 412 25.23 6.91 -1.79
C ILE A 412 24.77 7.01 -0.35
N ARG A 413 25.58 6.59 0.63
CA ARG A 413 25.26 6.65 2.06
C ARG A 413 24.95 8.06 2.53
N LYS A 414 25.69 9.06 2.03
CA LYS A 414 25.45 10.48 2.33
C LYS A 414 24.15 11.01 1.73
N LEU A 415 23.79 10.56 0.52
CA LEU A 415 22.65 11.09 -0.22
C LEU A 415 21.32 10.42 0.14
N LEU A 416 21.33 9.09 0.35
CA LEU A 416 20.14 8.27 0.53
C LEU A 416 19.17 8.77 1.62
N PRO A 417 19.62 9.23 2.80
CA PRO A 417 18.72 9.67 3.87
C PRO A 417 17.75 10.81 3.49
N GLN A 418 18.07 11.59 2.47
CA GLN A 418 17.31 12.77 2.08
C GLN A 418 16.33 12.52 0.91
N GLN A 419 16.26 11.30 0.39
CA GLN A 419 15.53 11.02 -0.83
C GLN A 419 14.03 10.76 -0.60
N THR A 420 13.20 11.22 -1.51
CA THR A 420 11.78 10.82 -1.65
C THR A 420 11.66 9.55 -2.51
N ILE A 421 12.52 9.43 -3.52
CA ILE A 421 12.61 8.26 -4.38
C ILE A 421 14.06 7.79 -4.41
N PHE A 422 14.27 6.49 -4.20
CA PHE A 422 15.55 5.84 -4.39
C PHE A 422 15.39 4.67 -5.37
N LEU A 423 16.14 4.72 -6.47
CA LEU A 423 16.24 3.62 -7.43
C LEU A 423 17.66 3.05 -7.39
N TRP A 424 17.72 1.74 -7.22
CA TRP A 424 18.94 0.96 -7.33
C TRP A 424 18.80 -0.01 -8.49
N GLU A 425 19.74 0.03 -9.42
CA GLU A 425 19.82 -0.88 -10.56
C GLU A 425 21.22 -1.51 -10.64
N GLY A 426 21.34 -2.74 -10.16
CA GLY A 426 22.65 -3.40 -10.07
C GLY A 426 22.58 -4.84 -9.58
N HIS A 427 23.76 -5.42 -9.32
CA HIS A 427 23.85 -6.74 -8.74
C HIS A 427 23.41 -6.79 -7.28
N HIS A 428 22.81 -7.90 -6.89
CA HIS A 428 22.46 -8.16 -5.49
C HIS A 428 23.71 -8.21 -4.59
N SER A 429 24.78 -8.85 -5.07
CA SER A 429 26.06 -8.91 -4.31
C SER A 429 26.62 -7.51 -4.02
N THR A 430 26.50 -6.58 -4.96
CA THR A 430 26.97 -5.22 -4.76
C THR A 430 26.09 -4.47 -3.75
N LEU A 431 24.75 -4.63 -3.82
CA LEU A 431 23.83 -4.02 -2.86
C LEU A 431 24.09 -4.50 -1.42
N VAL A 432 24.23 -5.83 -1.23
CA VAL A 432 24.21 -6.45 0.09
C VAL A 432 25.60 -6.67 0.67
N ARG A 433 26.58 -7.13 -0.16
CA ARG A 433 27.91 -7.54 0.35
C ARG A 433 28.96 -6.46 0.20
N GLU A 434 28.96 -5.73 -0.91
CA GLU A 434 29.98 -4.73 -1.19
C GLU A 434 29.62 -3.38 -0.58
N TYR A 435 28.36 -2.98 -0.70
CA TYR A 435 27.89 -1.68 -0.23
C TYR A 435 27.16 -1.77 1.11
N GLU A 436 26.65 -2.96 1.48
CA GLU A 436 25.94 -3.22 2.74
C GLU A 436 24.80 -2.22 2.98
N VAL A 437 24.06 -1.84 1.91
CA VAL A 437 23.03 -0.80 1.99
C VAL A 437 21.90 -1.14 2.97
N PRO A 438 21.45 -2.40 3.09
CA PRO A 438 20.47 -2.79 4.10
C PRO A 438 20.95 -2.57 5.53
N ASP A 439 22.27 -2.71 5.80
CA ASP A 439 22.84 -2.65 7.15
C ASP A 439 23.12 -1.23 7.64
N TRP A 440 22.90 -0.21 6.79
CA TRP A 440 23.04 1.18 7.21
C TRP A 440 21.95 1.55 8.22
N THR A 441 22.31 2.38 9.18
CA THR A 441 21.42 2.72 10.31
C THR A 441 20.81 4.11 10.22
N GLU A 442 21.29 4.95 9.31
CA GLU A 442 20.81 6.32 9.19
C GLU A 442 19.31 6.35 8.84
N PRO A 443 18.50 7.12 9.59
CA PRO A 443 17.09 7.30 9.30
C PRO A 443 16.88 7.87 7.89
N LEU A 444 15.87 7.39 7.22
CA LEU A 444 15.45 7.89 5.91
C LEU A 444 14.27 8.85 6.06
N ARG A 445 14.22 9.87 5.24
CA ARG A 445 12.97 10.59 5.01
C ARG A 445 11.92 9.62 4.45
N PRO A 446 10.62 9.95 4.59
CA PRO A 446 9.58 9.18 3.93
C PRO A 446 9.91 8.98 2.45
N SER A 447 10.13 7.73 2.05
CA SER A 447 10.67 7.42 0.73
C SER A 447 10.01 6.20 0.11
N LEU A 448 10.00 6.16 -1.22
CA LEU A 448 9.75 4.97 -2.00
C LEU A 448 11.07 4.44 -2.53
N ILE A 449 11.29 3.14 -2.35
CA ILE A 449 12.51 2.47 -2.77
C ILE A 449 12.19 1.48 -3.89
N PHE A 450 12.94 1.53 -4.97
CA PHE A 450 12.87 0.60 -6.08
C PHE A 450 14.21 -0.10 -6.25
N LEU A 451 14.24 -1.41 -6.01
CA LEU A 451 15.43 -2.24 -6.07
C LEU A 451 15.38 -3.17 -7.29
N GLN A 452 15.93 -2.71 -8.40
CA GLN A 452 16.12 -3.53 -9.59
C GLN A 452 17.40 -4.37 -9.42
N SER A 453 17.26 -5.45 -8.69
CA SER A 453 18.31 -6.41 -8.38
C SER A 453 17.71 -7.80 -8.16
N CYS A 454 18.48 -8.86 -8.42
CA CYS A 454 18.04 -10.21 -8.12
C CYS A 454 17.82 -10.38 -6.62
N LEU A 455 16.73 -11.05 -6.21
CA LEU A 455 16.46 -11.39 -4.80
C LEU A 455 16.53 -10.19 -3.83
N ALA A 456 16.28 -8.99 -4.31
CA ALA A 456 16.38 -7.77 -3.51
C ALA A 456 15.18 -7.56 -2.58
N LEU A 457 14.13 -8.35 -2.70
CA LEU A 457 12.96 -8.30 -1.85
C LEU A 457 12.85 -9.57 -1.01
N THR A 458 13.79 -9.72 -0.09
CA THR A 458 13.73 -10.68 1.02
C THR A 458 13.51 -9.92 2.33
N GLU A 459 13.15 -10.63 3.40
CA GLU A 459 12.97 -9.99 4.70
C GLU A 459 14.26 -9.34 5.19
N ALA A 460 15.42 -10.01 4.99
CA ALA A 460 16.70 -9.50 5.42
C ALA A 460 17.11 -8.19 4.71
N GLU A 461 16.82 -8.06 3.43
CA GLU A 461 17.21 -6.87 2.66
C GLU A 461 16.19 -5.74 2.73
N ALA A 462 14.89 -6.06 2.79
CA ALA A 462 13.84 -5.05 2.66
C ALA A 462 13.37 -4.47 4.01
N LEU A 463 13.21 -5.30 5.07
CA LEU A 463 12.68 -4.81 6.34
C LEU A 463 13.54 -3.68 6.97
N PRO A 464 14.88 -3.69 6.88
CA PRO A 464 15.70 -2.58 7.38
C PRO A 464 15.36 -1.22 6.73
N PHE A 465 15.01 -1.17 5.46
CA PHE A 465 14.59 0.09 4.82
C PHE A 465 13.23 0.58 5.34
N LEU A 466 12.26 -0.34 5.52
CA LEU A 466 10.96 0.00 6.08
C LEU A 466 11.09 0.55 7.51
N ARG A 467 11.94 -0.08 8.33
CA ARG A 467 12.25 0.38 9.68
C ARG A 467 12.82 1.80 9.65
N ARG A 468 13.80 2.08 8.81
CA ARG A 468 14.52 3.36 8.76
C ARG A 468 13.69 4.53 8.22
N GLY A 469 12.65 4.32 7.41
CA GLY A 469 11.85 5.44 6.90
C GLY A 469 11.08 5.19 5.61
N ALA A 470 11.37 4.12 4.86
CA ALA A 470 10.65 3.83 3.65
C ALA A 470 9.14 3.64 3.90
N CYS A 471 8.32 4.19 3.01
CA CYS A 471 6.88 3.99 2.97
C CYS A 471 6.48 2.77 2.15
N GLY A 472 7.38 2.29 1.33
CA GLY A 472 7.22 1.08 0.52
C GLY A 472 8.49 0.76 -0.26
N ILE A 473 8.62 -0.51 -0.62
CA ILE A 473 9.74 -1.05 -1.38
C ILE A 473 9.19 -1.87 -2.53
N ILE A 474 9.69 -1.63 -3.72
CA ILE A 474 9.49 -2.48 -4.88
C ILE A 474 10.79 -3.19 -5.17
N GLY A 475 10.73 -4.50 -5.33
CA GLY A 475 11.90 -5.31 -5.62
C GLY A 475 11.53 -6.67 -6.17
N SER A 476 12.54 -7.47 -6.49
CA SER A 476 12.34 -8.80 -7.04
C SER A 476 12.48 -9.88 -5.96
N SER A 477 11.47 -10.74 -5.85
CA SER A 477 11.48 -11.95 -5.00
C SER A 477 12.35 -13.09 -5.57
N SER A 478 12.85 -12.96 -6.81
CA SER A 478 13.58 -13.99 -7.53
C SER A 478 14.74 -13.39 -8.34
N ARG A 479 15.46 -14.23 -9.08
CA ARG A 479 16.41 -13.74 -10.08
C ARG A 479 15.68 -12.98 -11.19
N THR A 480 16.20 -11.83 -11.55
CA THR A 480 15.68 -10.98 -12.64
C THR A 480 16.76 -10.75 -13.70
N TYR A 481 16.37 -10.19 -14.83
CA TYR A 481 17.27 -9.89 -15.94
C TYR A 481 17.42 -8.38 -16.06
N SER A 482 18.65 -7.89 -16.22
CA SER A 482 18.97 -6.48 -16.28
C SER A 482 18.10 -5.71 -17.29
N ALA A 483 17.96 -6.22 -18.51
CA ALA A 483 17.17 -5.57 -19.54
C ALA A 483 15.66 -5.55 -19.23
N SER A 484 15.10 -6.66 -18.74
CA SER A 484 13.67 -6.73 -18.40
C SER A 484 13.36 -5.93 -17.15
N GLY A 485 14.25 -5.97 -16.14
CA GLY A 485 14.12 -5.19 -14.92
C GLY A 485 14.21 -3.68 -15.17
N GLY A 486 15.21 -3.23 -15.95
CA GLY A 486 15.34 -1.83 -16.33
C GLY A 486 14.15 -1.31 -17.14
N ALA A 487 13.62 -2.11 -18.08
CA ALA A 487 12.42 -1.75 -18.83
C ALA A 487 11.17 -1.63 -17.91
N LEU A 488 11.05 -2.52 -16.93
CA LEU A 488 9.96 -2.46 -15.95
C LEU A 488 10.09 -1.23 -15.06
N ALA A 489 11.30 -0.93 -14.55
CA ALA A 489 11.56 0.24 -13.73
C ALA A 489 11.20 1.54 -14.45
N LEU A 490 11.58 1.64 -15.72
CA LEU A 490 11.28 2.78 -16.55
C LEU A 490 9.78 2.94 -16.82
N ALA A 491 9.07 1.86 -17.21
CA ALA A 491 7.62 1.87 -17.38
C ALA A 491 6.87 2.17 -16.08
N TYR A 492 7.42 1.73 -14.95
CA TYR A 492 6.90 2.06 -13.62
C TYR A 492 7.00 3.56 -13.31
N CYS A 493 8.17 4.16 -13.54
CA CYS A 493 8.38 5.58 -13.32
C CYS A 493 7.50 6.43 -14.25
N ASP A 494 7.34 6.03 -15.50
CA ASP A 494 6.45 6.70 -16.45
C ASP A 494 5.00 6.75 -15.92
N ALA A 495 4.45 5.62 -15.52
CA ALA A 495 3.10 5.53 -14.96
C ALA A 495 2.94 6.33 -13.65
N LEU A 496 3.95 6.29 -12.77
CA LEU A 496 3.94 6.97 -11.49
C LEU A 496 3.95 8.50 -11.65
N LEU A 497 4.82 9.00 -12.50
CA LEU A 497 5.10 10.42 -12.63
C LEU A 497 4.07 11.16 -13.48
N TYR A 498 3.51 10.50 -14.46
CA TYR A 498 2.74 11.19 -15.50
C TYR A 498 1.29 10.80 -15.60
N ASP A 499 0.97 9.55 -15.32
CA ASP A 499 -0.41 9.13 -15.16
C ASP A 499 -0.92 9.42 -13.73
N HIS A 500 -0.02 9.91 -12.86
CA HIS A 500 -0.29 10.20 -11.45
C HIS A 500 -0.98 9.05 -10.73
N LEU A 501 -0.60 7.82 -11.07
CA LEU A 501 -1.17 6.62 -10.49
C LEU A 501 -0.62 6.39 -9.06
N SER A 502 -1.30 5.56 -8.30
CA SER A 502 -0.74 5.07 -7.05
C SER A 502 0.45 4.14 -7.31
N VAL A 503 1.30 3.96 -6.30
CA VAL A 503 2.49 3.08 -6.36
C VAL A 503 2.14 1.68 -6.88
N GLY A 504 1.05 1.09 -6.38
CA GLY A 504 0.60 -0.23 -6.84
C GLY A 504 0.03 -0.23 -8.25
N GLU A 505 -0.76 0.80 -8.62
CA GLU A 505 -1.29 0.92 -10.00
C GLU A 505 -0.16 1.13 -11.00
N SER A 506 0.85 1.92 -10.66
CA SER A 506 2.04 2.11 -11.51
C SER A 506 2.78 0.79 -11.74
N LEU A 507 2.95 -0.01 -10.68
CA LEU A 507 3.58 -1.33 -10.80
C LEU A 507 2.72 -2.29 -11.64
N ARG A 508 1.39 -2.31 -11.44
CA ARG A 508 0.47 -3.08 -12.25
C ARG A 508 0.54 -2.68 -13.73
N GLN A 509 0.52 -1.39 -14.02
CA GLN A 509 0.61 -0.87 -15.39
C GLN A 509 1.95 -1.24 -16.05
N ALA A 510 3.07 -1.11 -15.33
CA ALA A 510 4.38 -1.53 -15.80
C ALA A 510 4.44 -3.04 -16.11
N LYS A 511 3.83 -3.87 -15.28
CA LYS A 511 3.71 -5.32 -15.54
C LYS A 511 2.85 -5.61 -16.78
N ASN A 512 1.74 -4.91 -16.97
CA ASN A 512 0.89 -5.03 -18.17
C ASN A 512 1.62 -4.56 -19.41
N TYR A 513 2.43 -3.52 -19.33
CA TYR A 513 3.35 -3.14 -20.40
C TYR A 513 4.30 -4.30 -20.77
N MET A 514 4.90 -4.98 -19.78
CA MET A 514 5.79 -6.11 -20.01
C MET A 514 5.09 -7.30 -20.70
N VAL A 515 3.83 -7.55 -20.34
CA VAL A 515 2.99 -8.56 -21.02
C VAL A 515 2.75 -8.17 -22.48
N ALA A 516 2.27 -6.95 -22.73
CA ALA A 516 2.01 -6.45 -24.07
C ALA A 516 3.30 -6.43 -24.93
N PHE A 517 4.43 -6.04 -24.34
CA PHE A 517 5.73 -6.06 -24.99
C PHE A 517 6.17 -7.48 -25.41
N THR A 518 5.95 -8.46 -24.52
CA THR A 518 6.23 -9.86 -24.85
C THR A 518 5.42 -10.33 -26.05
N LEU A 519 4.13 -10.03 -26.07
CA LEU A 519 3.22 -10.41 -27.17
C LEU A 519 3.57 -9.69 -28.47
N LEU A 520 3.93 -8.41 -28.42
CA LEU A 520 4.38 -7.68 -29.61
C LEU A 520 5.66 -8.28 -30.21
N LYS A 521 6.62 -8.64 -29.35
CA LYS A 521 7.84 -9.33 -29.78
C LYS A 521 7.55 -10.65 -30.46
N GLU A 522 6.72 -11.48 -29.88
CA GLU A 522 6.35 -12.77 -30.47
C GLU A 522 5.62 -12.60 -31.79
N LYS A 523 4.74 -11.62 -31.90
CA LYS A 523 4.04 -11.29 -33.13
C LYS A 523 4.99 -10.86 -34.27
N ARG A 524 6.10 -10.19 -33.95
CA ARG A 524 7.10 -9.73 -34.87
C ARG A 524 8.10 -10.81 -35.28
N LEU A 525 8.53 -11.64 -34.35
CA LEU A 525 9.64 -12.57 -34.48
C LEU A 525 9.22 -14.04 -34.69
N GLY A 526 7.92 -14.31 -34.54
CA GLY A 526 7.38 -15.66 -34.48
C GLY A 526 7.43 -16.29 -33.08
N SER A 527 6.58 -17.29 -32.85
CA SER A 527 6.34 -17.91 -31.55
C SER A 527 7.51 -18.72 -30.95
N GLY A 528 8.61 -18.89 -31.67
CA GLY A 528 9.81 -19.61 -31.22
C GLY A 528 10.82 -18.78 -30.44
N ALA A 529 10.55 -17.50 -30.20
CA ALA A 529 11.48 -16.61 -29.52
C ALA A 529 11.46 -16.87 -27.99
N ARG A 530 12.49 -17.54 -27.44
CA ARG A 530 12.74 -17.76 -26.00
C ARG A 530 12.76 -16.45 -25.16
N LEU A 531 12.71 -15.32 -25.81
CA LEU A 531 12.85 -13.98 -25.20
C LEU A 531 11.63 -13.54 -24.36
N GLY A 532 10.46 -14.14 -24.53
CA GLY A 532 9.25 -13.82 -23.76
C GLY A 532 9.34 -14.27 -22.29
N GLY A 533 10.01 -15.39 -22.03
CA GLY A 533 10.09 -15.95 -20.69
C GLY A 533 10.79 -15.05 -19.67
N SER A 534 11.90 -14.39 -20.04
CA SER A 534 12.62 -13.48 -19.14
C SER A 534 11.81 -12.24 -18.77
N THR A 535 11.01 -11.73 -19.71
CA THR A 535 10.15 -10.56 -19.51
C THR A 535 9.00 -10.88 -18.58
N ILE A 536 8.30 -12.00 -18.81
CA ILE A 536 7.22 -12.47 -17.94
C ILE A 536 7.75 -12.82 -16.55
N ARG A 537 8.90 -13.50 -16.47
CA ARG A 537 9.53 -13.80 -15.19
C ARG A 537 9.81 -12.53 -14.39
N SER A 538 10.36 -11.49 -15.00
CA SER A 538 10.59 -10.22 -14.33
C SER A 538 9.27 -9.59 -13.86
N ALA A 539 8.23 -9.57 -14.70
CA ALA A 539 6.91 -9.06 -14.31
C ALA A 539 6.32 -9.84 -13.10
N TRP A 540 6.55 -11.15 -13.03
CA TRP A 540 6.07 -11.98 -11.92
C TRP A 540 6.87 -11.75 -10.63
N ALA A 541 8.20 -11.60 -10.74
CA ALA A 541 9.09 -11.50 -9.60
C ALA A 541 9.04 -10.16 -8.88
N PHE A 542 8.80 -9.05 -9.60
CA PHE A 542 8.70 -7.74 -8.95
C PHE A 542 7.41 -7.61 -8.15
N THR A 543 7.52 -7.16 -6.90
CA THR A 543 6.39 -7.02 -5.99
C THR A 543 6.56 -5.77 -5.12
N LEU A 544 5.48 -5.32 -4.51
CA LEU A 544 5.43 -4.14 -3.63
C LEU A 544 5.23 -4.59 -2.18
N TRP A 545 6.19 -4.29 -1.31
CA TRP A 545 6.00 -4.28 0.12
C TRP A 545 5.71 -2.86 0.58
N GLY A 546 4.43 -2.56 0.71
CA GLY A 546 3.90 -1.24 0.97
C GLY A 546 2.41 -1.13 0.63
N ASP A 547 1.85 0.02 0.89
CA ASP A 547 0.46 0.34 0.55
C ASP A 547 0.30 0.58 -0.97
N PRO A 548 -0.44 -0.26 -1.72
CA PRO A 548 -0.61 -0.09 -3.15
C PRO A 548 -1.43 1.16 -3.52
N THR A 549 -2.18 1.72 -2.58
CA THR A 549 -2.96 2.95 -2.79
C THR A 549 -2.15 4.23 -2.55
N LEU A 550 -0.89 4.09 -2.10
CA LEU A 550 0.00 5.20 -1.83
C LEU A 550 0.22 6.03 -3.09
N ARG A 551 0.09 7.34 -2.97
CA ARG A 551 0.43 8.31 -4.03
C ARG A 551 1.64 9.12 -3.57
N LEU A 552 2.64 9.18 -4.43
CA LEU A 552 3.78 10.06 -4.19
C LEU A 552 3.41 11.51 -4.52
N PRO A 553 4.01 12.46 -3.82
CA PRO A 553 3.95 13.85 -4.24
C PRO A 553 4.74 13.98 -5.56
N VAL A 554 4.08 14.45 -6.60
CA VAL A 554 4.75 14.80 -7.85
C VAL A 554 4.93 16.31 -7.88
N PRO A 555 6.17 16.81 -7.95
CA PRO A 555 6.43 18.23 -8.03
C PRO A 555 5.80 18.85 -9.30
N SER A 556 5.71 20.17 -9.34
CA SER A 556 5.34 20.84 -10.59
C SER A 556 6.46 20.62 -11.63
N PRO A 557 6.13 20.23 -12.86
CA PRO A 557 7.13 20.07 -13.89
C PRO A 557 7.82 21.41 -14.18
N PRO A 558 9.12 21.40 -14.54
CA PRO A 558 9.83 22.62 -14.90
C PRO A 558 9.24 23.27 -16.17
N GLU A 559 9.47 24.57 -16.33
CA GLU A 559 8.95 25.36 -17.47
C GLU A 559 9.28 24.76 -18.85
N HIS A 560 10.42 24.05 -18.94
CA HIS A 560 10.90 23.41 -20.15
C HIS A 560 10.61 21.91 -20.21
N ALA A 561 9.63 21.42 -19.44
CA ALA A 561 9.24 20.00 -19.49
C ALA A 561 8.80 19.61 -20.90
N LEU A 562 9.30 18.47 -21.35
CA LEU A 562 9.06 17.99 -22.70
C LEU A 562 7.61 17.48 -22.87
N PRO A 563 6.96 17.77 -24.01
CA PRO A 563 5.60 17.33 -24.26
C PRO A 563 5.54 15.79 -24.41
N ARG A 564 4.42 15.21 -23.98
CA ARG A 564 4.25 13.78 -23.82
C ARG A 564 3.24 13.16 -24.76
N VAL A 565 3.37 11.86 -24.94
CA VAL A 565 2.34 11.01 -25.53
C VAL A 565 1.09 11.07 -24.65
N ARG A 566 -0.06 11.33 -25.28
CA ARG A 566 -1.37 11.33 -24.61
C ARG A 566 -2.30 10.39 -25.33
N HIS A 567 -3.16 9.71 -24.60
CA HIS A 567 -4.24 8.94 -25.20
C HIS A 567 -5.60 9.45 -24.73
N GLN A 568 -6.60 9.29 -25.60
CA GLN A 568 -7.99 9.68 -25.37
C GLN A 568 -8.90 8.60 -25.94
N VAL A 569 -10.00 8.35 -25.26
CA VAL A 569 -11.05 7.45 -25.76
C VAL A 569 -12.28 8.28 -26.05
N GLU A 570 -12.67 8.36 -27.33
CA GLU A 570 -13.82 9.11 -27.82
C GLU A 570 -14.81 8.15 -28.46
N GLY A 571 -15.87 7.78 -27.71
CA GLY A 571 -16.79 6.73 -28.17
C GLY A 571 -16.05 5.41 -28.39
N ASN A 572 -16.08 4.93 -29.62
CA ASN A 572 -15.41 3.69 -30.03
C ASN A 572 -14.04 3.92 -30.69
N VAL A 573 -13.41 5.07 -30.46
CA VAL A 573 -12.10 5.39 -31.03
C VAL A 573 -11.09 5.67 -29.93
N ILE A 574 -9.98 4.97 -29.95
CA ILE A 574 -8.80 5.26 -29.13
C ILE A 574 -7.87 6.12 -29.99
N ARG A 575 -7.54 7.30 -29.51
CA ARG A 575 -6.59 8.24 -30.15
C ARG A 575 -5.34 8.34 -29.29
N ILE A 576 -4.17 8.18 -29.91
CA ILE A 576 -2.87 8.38 -29.25
C ILE A 576 -2.18 9.52 -29.99
N LEU A 577 -1.98 10.63 -29.29
CA LEU A 577 -1.32 11.83 -29.79
C LEU A 577 0.18 11.75 -29.56
N LEU A 578 0.97 11.91 -30.59
CA LEU A 578 2.43 11.81 -30.60
C LEU A 578 3.02 13.21 -30.78
N PRO A 579 3.66 13.79 -29.77
CA PRO A 579 4.27 15.11 -29.88
C PRO A 579 5.45 15.10 -30.86
N GLU A 580 5.72 16.24 -31.50
CA GLU A 580 6.80 16.36 -32.50
C GLU A 580 8.18 16.11 -31.91
N SER A 581 8.41 16.59 -30.71
CA SER A 581 9.66 16.39 -29.94
C SER A 581 9.94 14.94 -29.56
N ALA A 582 8.96 14.03 -29.66
CA ALA A 582 9.20 12.60 -29.46
C ALA A 582 10.12 11.99 -30.54
N HIS A 583 10.50 12.79 -31.55
CA HIS A 583 11.44 12.36 -32.60
C HIS A 583 12.91 12.45 -32.20
N GLU A 584 13.28 13.45 -31.43
CA GLU A 584 14.69 13.80 -31.28
C GLU A 584 15.32 13.38 -29.96
N LYS A 585 14.54 13.25 -28.90
CA LYS A 585 15.04 12.85 -27.58
C LYS A 585 14.04 11.95 -26.87
N ALA A 586 14.51 10.85 -26.40
CA ALA A 586 13.76 9.91 -25.59
C ALA A 586 13.24 10.57 -24.32
N THR A 587 11.99 10.97 -24.33
CA THR A 587 11.32 11.63 -23.21
C THR A 587 10.25 10.79 -22.57
N SER A 588 10.05 9.58 -23.08
CA SER A 588 9.17 8.59 -22.47
C SER A 588 9.91 7.26 -22.31
N GLY A 589 9.60 6.58 -21.23
CA GLY A 589 10.12 5.25 -20.93
C GLY A 589 9.95 4.22 -22.03
N HIS A 590 8.98 4.43 -22.87
CA HIS A 590 8.67 3.57 -24.02
C HIS A 590 9.77 3.53 -25.09
N TYR A 591 10.56 4.58 -25.19
CA TYR A 591 11.66 4.66 -26.15
C TYR A 591 12.78 3.65 -25.88
N GLN A 592 13.16 3.51 -24.64
CA GLN A 592 14.25 2.63 -24.23
C GLN A 592 13.94 1.16 -24.44
N THR A 593 12.69 0.79 -24.34
CA THR A 593 12.27 -0.58 -24.58
C THR A 593 12.49 -0.99 -26.04
N GLN A 594 12.37 -0.05 -26.96
CA GLN A 594 12.71 -0.31 -28.37
C GLN A 594 14.23 -0.46 -28.56
N MET A 595 15.04 0.41 -27.95
CA MET A 595 16.51 0.26 -27.97
C MET A 595 16.95 -1.08 -27.42
N TRP A 596 16.36 -1.51 -26.29
CA TRP A 596 16.67 -2.81 -25.73
C TRP A 596 16.25 -3.96 -26.64
N ALA A 597 15.08 -3.87 -27.28
CA ALA A 597 14.65 -4.86 -28.26
C ALA A 597 15.68 -4.97 -29.38
N ASN A 598 16.14 -3.85 -29.91
CA ASN A 598 17.13 -3.79 -30.95
C ASN A 598 18.50 -4.36 -30.55
N ALA A 599 18.99 -4.01 -29.36
CA ALA A 599 20.26 -4.50 -28.83
C ALA A 599 20.27 -6.03 -28.61
N ARG A 600 19.15 -6.61 -28.16
CA ARG A 600 19.00 -8.06 -27.98
C ARG A 600 18.79 -8.82 -29.29
N LEU A 601 18.24 -8.16 -30.30
CA LEU A 601 18.05 -8.68 -31.63
C LEU A 601 19.30 -8.50 -32.50
N GLY A 602 20.38 -7.98 -31.94
CA GLY A 602 21.63 -7.59 -32.64
C GLY A 602 22.31 -8.66 -33.48
N GLY A 603 21.79 -9.89 -33.51
CA GLY A 603 22.15 -10.91 -34.51
C GLY A 603 21.27 -10.94 -35.77
N LEU A 604 20.20 -10.10 -35.83
CA LEU A 604 19.24 -10.06 -36.94
C LEU A 604 19.32 -8.69 -37.63
N LEU A 605 20.40 -8.48 -38.37
CA LEU A 605 20.73 -7.24 -39.08
C LEU A 605 19.62 -6.71 -40.02
N THR A 606 18.78 -7.56 -40.56
CA THR A 606 17.67 -7.20 -41.45
C THR A 606 16.50 -6.56 -40.72
N ALA A 607 16.20 -6.99 -39.49
CA ALA A 607 15.16 -6.39 -38.68
C ALA A 607 15.57 -4.98 -38.19
N GLN A 608 16.87 -4.73 -38.00
CA GLN A 608 17.40 -3.43 -37.58
C GLN A 608 17.17 -2.30 -38.60
N ALA A 609 17.22 -2.61 -39.89
CA ALA A 609 17.06 -1.60 -40.96
C ALA A 609 15.60 -1.12 -41.06
N GLU A 610 14.62 -2.00 -40.86
CA GLU A 610 13.19 -1.63 -40.82
C GLU A 610 12.81 -0.95 -39.47
N GLU A 611 13.41 -1.40 -38.39
CA GLU A 611 13.12 -0.86 -37.05
C GLU A 611 13.70 0.55 -36.82
N ARG A 612 14.79 0.93 -37.51
CA ARG A 612 15.33 2.32 -37.49
C ARG A 612 14.34 3.36 -38.00
N LYS A 613 13.32 2.95 -38.78
CA LYS A 613 12.24 3.83 -39.26
C LYS A 613 11.05 3.91 -38.32
N LEU A 614 11.06 3.18 -37.21
CA LEU A 614 9.99 3.17 -36.22
C LEU A 614 10.31 4.15 -35.09
N ARG A 615 9.27 4.82 -34.64
CA ARG A 615 9.32 5.59 -33.41
C ARG A 615 9.37 4.69 -32.17
N PRO A 616 9.66 5.30 -30.99
CA PRO A 616 9.51 4.62 -29.72
C PRO A 616 8.18 3.91 -29.58
N LEU A 617 8.18 2.81 -28.82
CA LEU A 617 6.96 2.10 -28.45
C LEU A 617 6.08 3.01 -27.60
N VAL A 618 4.80 3.00 -27.90
CA VAL A 618 3.79 3.77 -27.17
C VAL A 618 2.85 2.80 -26.47
N PHE A 619 2.69 3.00 -25.18
CA PHE A 619 1.78 2.21 -24.36
C PHE A 619 0.59 3.07 -23.90
N ALA A 620 -0.60 2.46 -23.90
CA ALA A 620 -1.81 3.06 -23.34
C ALA A 620 -2.60 1.98 -22.58
N ASP A 621 -2.89 2.27 -21.31
CA ASP A 621 -3.88 1.51 -20.52
C ASP A 621 -5.23 2.21 -20.70
N VAL A 622 -6.10 1.65 -21.54
CA VAL A 622 -7.34 2.29 -21.97
C VAL A 622 -8.56 1.69 -21.28
N TYR A 623 -9.37 2.54 -20.68
CA TYR A 623 -10.64 2.13 -20.08
C TYR A 623 -11.76 2.19 -21.12
N LEU A 624 -12.45 1.06 -21.35
CA LEU A 624 -13.51 0.91 -22.36
C LEU A 624 -14.84 0.48 -21.70
N PRO A 625 -15.50 1.36 -20.95
CA PRO A 625 -16.73 1.04 -20.23
C PRO A 625 -17.91 0.72 -21.14
N GLN A 626 -17.85 1.13 -22.41
CA GLN A 626 -18.88 0.88 -23.42
C GLN A 626 -18.91 -0.55 -23.94
N VAL A 627 -17.81 -1.33 -23.77
CA VAL A 627 -17.79 -2.74 -24.18
C VAL A 627 -18.74 -3.52 -23.25
N PRO A 628 -19.75 -4.24 -23.77
CA PRO A 628 -20.69 -4.99 -22.92
C PRO A 628 -19.98 -6.11 -22.12
N PRO A 629 -20.48 -6.49 -20.95
CA PRO A 629 -19.98 -7.65 -20.22
C PRO A 629 -20.07 -8.94 -21.08
N GLY A 630 -19.04 -9.79 -21.01
CA GLY A 630 -18.95 -11.02 -21.80
C GLY A 630 -18.53 -10.80 -23.26
N LYS A 631 -18.26 -9.56 -23.66
CA LYS A 631 -17.77 -9.25 -25.01
C LYS A 631 -16.29 -8.91 -24.99
N THR A 632 -15.58 -9.40 -26.00
CA THR A 632 -14.15 -9.08 -26.18
C THR A 632 -13.99 -8.00 -27.24
N PRO A 633 -13.35 -6.87 -26.92
CA PRO A 633 -13.11 -5.83 -27.89
C PRO A 633 -11.98 -6.21 -28.87
N HIS A 634 -12.18 -5.89 -30.12
CA HIS A 634 -11.21 -6.01 -31.19
C HIS A 634 -10.85 -4.63 -31.72
N LEU A 635 -9.56 -4.37 -31.91
CA LEU A 635 -9.09 -3.09 -32.43
C LEU A 635 -8.76 -3.18 -33.93
N HIS A 636 -9.13 -2.14 -34.65
CA HIS A 636 -8.77 -1.92 -36.03
C HIS A 636 -8.03 -0.58 -36.15
N GLY A 637 -6.74 -0.63 -36.48
CA GLY A 637 -5.87 0.53 -36.62
C GLY A 637 -5.29 0.66 -38.00
N HIS A 638 -4.74 1.83 -38.34
CA HIS A 638 -4.04 2.07 -39.59
C HIS A 638 -2.62 1.52 -39.64
N LEU A 639 -2.06 1.13 -38.49
CA LEU A 639 -0.74 0.51 -38.43
C LEU A 639 -0.80 -0.93 -38.92
N PRO A 640 0.29 -1.43 -39.58
CA PRO A 640 0.41 -2.86 -39.85
C PRO A 640 0.21 -3.70 -38.61
N GLY A 641 -0.55 -4.80 -38.74
CA GLY A 641 -0.90 -5.63 -37.57
C GLY A 641 0.31 -6.11 -36.75
N LYS A 642 1.47 -6.32 -37.35
CA LYS A 642 2.72 -6.69 -36.65
C LYS A 642 3.31 -5.57 -35.78
N ASN A 643 2.84 -4.34 -35.88
CA ASN A 643 3.40 -3.18 -35.18
C ASN A 643 2.60 -2.78 -33.94
N TRP A 644 1.59 -3.52 -33.58
CA TRP A 644 0.83 -3.27 -32.36
C TRP A 644 0.19 -4.55 -31.81
N VAL A 645 -0.11 -4.53 -30.51
CA VAL A 645 -0.90 -5.53 -29.81
C VAL A 645 -1.89 -4.87 -28.90
N PHE A 646 -2.99 -5.55 -28.66
CA PHE A 646 -3.98 -5.17 -27.67
C PHE A 646 -4.34 -6.40 -26.83
N CYS A 647 -4.30 -6.23 -25.52
CA CYS A 647 -4.68 -7.23 -24.53
C CYS A 647 -5.88 -6.69 -23.76
N TRP A 648 -6.84 -7.52 -23.44
CA TRP A 648 -8.07 -7.14 -22.76
C TRP A 648 -8.17 -7.76 -21.38
N ASP A 649 -8.50 -6.94 -20.40
CA ASP A 649 -8.93 -7.37 -19.06
C ASP A 649 -10.43 -7.08 -18.93
N GLU A 650 -11.25 -8.10 -19.13
CA GLU A 650 -12.71 -8.00 -19.08
C GLU A 650 -13.20 -7.49 -17.74
N ARG A 651 -12.57 -7.95 -16.67
CA ARG A 651 -12.96 -7.61 -15.31
C ARG A 651 -12.86 -6.11 -15.05
N ARG A 652 -11.73 -5.49 -15.43
CA ARG A 652 -11.52 -4.06 -15.27
C ARG A 652 -12.13 -3.25 -16.42
N ARG A 653 -12.51 -3.90 -17.49
CA ARG A 653 -12.89 -3.26 -18.74
C ARG A 653 -11.79 -2.31 -19.24
N CYS A 654 -10.55 -2.75 -19.08
CA CYS A 654 -9.36 -2.04 -19.51
C CYS A 654 -8.58 -2.86 -20.54
N GLY A 655 -7.93 -2.16 -21.47
CA GLY A 655 -7.08 -2.79 -22.45
C GLY A 655 -5.67 -2.22 -22.44
N ALA A 656 -4.67 -3.08 -22.47
CA ALA A 656 -3.28 -2.71 -22.66
C ALA A 656 -2.97 -2.66 -24.15
N LEU A 657 -2.84 -1.47 -24.71
CA LEU A 657 -2.48 -1.22 -26.10
C LEU A 657 -1.00 -0.83 -26.18
N LEU A 658 -0.21 -1.60 -26.91
CA LEU A 658 1.19 -1.28 -27.20
C LEU A 658 1.37 -1.18 -28.71
N ALA A 659 1.92 -0.06 -29.19
CA ALA A 659 2.10 0.22 -30.59
C ALA A 659 3.51 0.75 -30.90
N ALA A 660 4.02 0.43 -32.08
CA ALA A 660 5.24 0.99 -32.67
C ALA A 660 4.85 1.90 -33.85
N PRO A 661 4.71 3.21 -33.62
CA PRO A 661 4.35 4.16 -34.66
C PRO A 661 5.47 4.30 -35.70
N ARG A 662 5.12 4.76 -36.91
CA ARG A 662 6.10 5.15 -37.92
C ARG A 662 6.61 6.57 -37.61
N GLU A 663 7.76 6.89 -38.18
CA GLU A 663 8.38 8.20 -37.98
C GLU A 663 7.47 9.39 -38.32
N LYS A 664 6.66 9.27 -39.35
CA LYS A 664 5.74 10.33 -39.80
C LYS A 664 4.40 10.39 -39.07
N ASP A 665 4.08 9.39 -38.26
CA ASP A 665 2.78 9.35 -37.59
C ASP A 665 2.76 10.44 -36.48
N ARG A 666 1.72 11.28 -36.45
CA ARG A 666 1.46 12.30 -35.42
C ARG A 666 0.35 11.86 -34.47
N GLU A 667 -0.48 10.96 -34.97
CA GLU A 667 -1.60 10.40 -34.24
C GLU A 667 -1.79 8.95 -34.64
N LEU A 668 -2.10 8.09 -33.67
CA LEU A 668 -2.58 6.74 -33.92
C LEU A 668 -4.07 6.69 -33.59
N ARG A 669 -4.84 6.06 -34.47
CA ARG A 669 -6.28 5.84 -34.28
C ARG A 669 -6.60 4.36 -34.35
N PHE A 670 -7.33 3.88 -33.34
CA PHE A 670 -7.81 2.51 -33.26
C PHE A 670 -9.32 2.53 -33.04
N HIS A 671 -10.05 1.90 -33.92
CA HIS A 671 -11.50 1.71 -33.79
C HIS A 671 -11.77 0.45 -32.99
N VAL A 672 -12.57 0.58 -31.94
CA VAL A 672 -12.97 -0.52 -31.06
C VAL A 672 -14.27 -1.13 -31.62
N ARG A 673 -14.25 -2.43 -31.84
CA ARG A 673 -15.42 -3.24 -32.16
C ARG A 673 -15.50 -4.40 -31.20
N TRP A 674 -16.67 -4.94 -30.99
CA TRP A 674 -16.88 -6.15 -30.19
C TRP A 674 -17.97 -6.99 -30.81
N ASP A 675 -17.83 -8.30 -30.71
CA ASP A 675 -18.74 -9.28 -31.23
C ASP A 675 -19.80 -9.66 -30.20
#